data_c6b05e8157f6aa52c350c73c0c63f183
#
_entry.id   c6b05e8157f6aa52c350c73c0c63f183
#
_cell.length_a   1.000
_cell.length_b   1.000
_cell.length_c   1.000
_cell.angle_alpha   90.00
_cell.angle_beta   90.00
_cell.angle_gamma   90.00
#
_symmetry.space_group_name_H-M   'P 1'
#
loop_
_entity.id
_entity.type
_entity.pdbx_description
1 polymer ?
#
loop_
_entity_poly.entity_id
_entity_poly.type
_entity_poly.pdbx_seq_one_letter_code
_entity_poly.pdbx_strand_id
1 'polypeptide(L)'
;MAATGAWAQTGDPAHRDSAVHRIPEIRVVATRPVTTVGGSSAIEVRVDSLALPVAPTVAEVFREIPMLHVRTNSRGEAEISARGSESRQVAVLVDGVPLNLAWDARTDVSVLPAASVQEISFVRGLSSMLYGPNVLGGVVEIGVGRSSLQPGSRSLRVASGIDHVGGYGGSAAVSVPGTARGGAWLLRAGAAFRDSPGQPLARGVVEPVPTDGLRLNTDVRDHNGFLSVRYQGDGGAWMSFSGSALRAERGIAAELGVEDARFWRYPRVSRTLAVASAGTGNRASPLGGFGDVEMSIGADAGRTDIDAYPSREYGESNSFEDGEDQTLTLRLLADQSVGARGELRGAFTLVEIRHDEILPDAEARYRQRLLSFGGENQWRLVGSAGTPHSLRLSVGGAFDVAETPESGGREPRQDRLEEWGARIGLSAALNRGNTLLHAGASRRGRFPSLRELYSGALNRFQPNPNLRPEKLVALESGVTTRIGSGEIQAVVFRHQLDDAVVRITLPDRKFLRVNRNRLTSQGVELLATQQLGPIALAGDLTIQSVDLTDTEAGATHRPENLPELFGHAEARFPLVLGLRATAEADYTGEQFCIHPGTGDDARLDAGTQFNLSLSKTWALRATSWLRRLEARIAADNVGDAARYDQCGLPQPGRLIRFQIQLF
;
A
#
# COMPACT_ATOMS: atom_id res chain seq x y z
N MET A 1 0.81 5.10 -75.19
CA MET A 1 1.78 4.09 -74.71
C MET A 1 1.86 4.22 -73.19
N ALA A 2 1.59 3.17 -72.51
CA ALA A 2 1.33 2.90 -71.10
C ALA A 2 1.81 3.90 -70.03
N ALA A 3 0.86 4.47 -69.27
CA ALA A 3 1.08 5.14 -68.00
C ALA A 3 0.77 4.14 -66.89
N THR A 4 1.77 3.74 -66.12
CA THR A 4 1.63 2.93 -64.94
C THR A 4 1.30 3.83 -63.75
N GLY A 5 0.07 3.72 -63.24
CA GLY A 5 -0.38 4.39 -62.01
C GLY A 5 0.25 3.74 -60.77
N ALA A 6 0.90 4.56 -59.96
CA ALA A 6 1.32 4.21 -58.60
C ALA A 6 0.14 4.34 -57.66
N TRP A 7 -0.28 3.24 -57.04
CA TRP A 7 -1.24 3.24 -55.95
C TRP A 7 -0.55 3.69 -54.65
N ALA A 8 -0.99 4.84 -54.15
CA ALA A 8 -0.63 5.27 -52.82
C ALA A 8 -1.34 4.35 -51.82
N GLN A 9 -0.60 3.55 -51.11
CA GLN A 9 -1.08 2.85 -49.91
C GLN A 9 -1.33 3.90 -48.85
N THR A 10 -2.61 4.14 -48.54
CA THR A 10 -3.03 4.82 -47.33
C THR A 10 -2.67 3.93 -46.17
N GLY A 11 -1.61 4.31 -45.45
CA GLY A 11 -1.23 3.68 -44.21
C GLY A 11 -2.30 3.89 -43.16
N ASP A 12 -2.81 2.78 -42.67
CA ASP A 12 -3.65 2.64 -41.48
C ASP A 12 -3.05 3.47 -40.33
N PRO A 13 -3.83 4.31 -39.59
CA PRO A 13 -3.32 4.98 -38.40
C PRO A 13 -3.11 3.94 -37.31
N ALA A 14 -1.87 3.41 -37.30
CA ALA A 14 -1.42 2.46 -36.30
C ALA A 14 -1.79 2.92 -34.90
N HIS A 15 -2.46 2.04 -34.19
CA HIS A 15 -2.57 2.02 -32.75
C HIS A 15 -1.32 2.62 -32.10
N ARG A 16 -1.46 3.81 -31.55
CA ARG A 16 -0.52 4.29 -30.54
C ARG A 16 -0.89 3.61 -29.24
N ASP A 17 -0.46 2.35 -29.11
CA ASP A 17 -0.26 1.74 -27.82
C ASP A 17 0.49 2.75 -26.96
N SER A 18 -0.08 3.11 -25.82
CA SER A 18 0.69 3.60 -24.69
C SER A 18 1.85 2.63 -24.55
N ALA A 19 3.07 3.08 -24.83
CA ALA A 19 4.24 2.23 -24.92
C ALA A 19 4.57 1.64 -23.54
N VAL A 20 3.84 0.62 -23.17
CA VAL A 20 4.35 -0.45 -22.33
C VAL A 20 5.35 -1.16 -23.21
N HIS A 21 6.64 -0.97 -22.96
CA HIS A 21 7.70 -1.69 -23.61
C HIS A 21 7.43 -3.19 -23.44
N ARG A 22 6.93 -3.87 -24.46
CA ARG A 22 6.94 -5.33 -24.51
C ARG A 22 8.39 -5.79 -24.64
N ILE A 23 8.96 -6.19 -23.51
CA ILE A 23 10.21 -6.93 -23.47
C ILE A 23 9.87 -8.39 -23.80
N PRO A 24 10.68 -9.08 -24.65
CA PRO A 24 10.53 -10.53 -24.84
C PRO A 24 10.58 -11.22 -23.47
N GLU A 25 9.86 -12.30 -23.36
CA GLU A 25 9.63 -13.17 -22.20
C GLU A 25 10.91 -13.45 -21.38
N ILE A 26 11.35 -12.45 -20.60
CA ILE A 26 12.37 -12.59 -19.57
C ILE A 26 11.60 -13.09 -18.34
N ARG A 27 12.08 -14.14 -17.70
CA ARG A 27 11.55 -14.66 -16.43
C ARG A 27 11.29 -13.51 -15.48
N VAL A 28 10.03 -13.28 -15.18
CA VAL A 28 9.53 -12.09 -14.48
C VAL A 28 10.16 -12.03 -13.09
N VAL A 29 11.00 -11.05 -12.84
CA VAL A 29 11.36 -10.63 -11.49
C VAL A 29 10.08 -10.08 -10.87
N ALA A 30 9.78 -10.46 -9.62
CA ALA A 30 8.56 -10.05 -8.91
C ALA A 30 8.43 -8.53 -8.82
N THR A 31 9.57 -7.86 -8.76
CA THR A 31 9.71 -6.43 -8.48
C THR A 31 10.47 -5.74 -9.60
N ARG A 32 9.96 -4.60 -10.04
CA ARG A 32 10.57 -3.81 -11.10
C ARG A 32 10.67 -2.33 -10.71
N PRO A 33 11.86 -1.70 -10.76
CA PRO A 33 12.01 -0.27 -10.61
C PRO A 33 11.45 0.49 -11.82
N VAL A 34 10.70 1.55 -11.58
CA VAL A 34 10.08 2.39 -12.62
C VAL A 34 10.31 3.86 -12.32
N THR A 35 10.34 4.67 -13.35
CA THR A 35 10.28 6.12 -13.25
C THR A 35 8.95 6.60 -13.82
N THR A 36 8.17 7.33 -13.04
CA THR A 36 6.88 7.86 -13.48
C THR A 36 7.07 8.98 -14.50
N VAL A 37 6.09 9.22 -15.34
CA VAL A 37 6.07 10.36 -16.26
C VAL A 37 6.14 11.69 -15.50
N GLY A 38 5.60 11.71 -14.27
CA GLY A 38 5.68 12.84 -13.37
C GLY A 38 7.07 13.14 -12.78
N GLY A 39 8.08 12.31 -13.05
CA GLY A 39 9.44 12.51 -12.54
C GLY A 39 9.65 12.03 -11.11
N SER A 40 8.90 10.99 -10.67
CA SER A 40 9.09 10.33 -9.37
C SER A 40 9.51 8.88 -9.56
N SER A 41 10.22 8.35 -8.58
CA SER A 41 10.58 6.93 -8.51
C SER A 41 9.39 6.08 -8.12
N ALA A 42 9.24 4.91 -8.73
CA ALA A 42 8.21 3.96 -8.43
C ALA A 42 8.72 2.51 -8.51
N ILE A 43 7.93 1.58 -7.97
CA ILE A 43 8.16 0.15 -8.01
C ILE A 43 6.87 -0.52 -8.44
N GLU A 44 6.94 -1.41 -9.41
CA GLU A 44 5.86 -2.30 -9.81
C GLU A 44 6.11 -3.70 -9.25
N VAL A 45 5.12 -4.28 -8.58
CA VAL A 45 5.18 -5.61 -7.97
C VAL A 45 4.04 -6.46 -8.49
N ARG A 46 4.35 -7.64 -9.02
CA ARG A 46 3.36 -8.63 -9.43
C ARG A 46 3.14 -9.62 -8.29
N VAL A 47 1.96 -9.60 -7.72
CA VAL A 47 1.61 -10.41 -6.53
C VAL A 47 1.65 -11.92 -6.81
N ASP A 48 1.33 -12.35 -8.03
CA ASP A 48 1.38 -13.75 -8.44
C ASP A 48 2.80 -14.35 -8.46
N SER A 49 3.83 -13.54 -8.39
CA SER A 49 5.25 -13.93 -8.38
C SER A 49 5.90 -13.93 -6.98
N LEU A 50 5.17 -13.50 -5.95
CA LEU A 50 5.65 -13.48 -4.57
C LEU A 50 5.48 -14.85 -3.88
N ALA A 51 6.32 -15.12 -2.88
CA ALA A 51 6.33 -16.36 -2.10
C ALA A 51 5.43 -16.28 -0.85
N LEU A 52 4.20 -15.84 -1.01
CA LEU A 52 3.26 -15.58 0.08
C LEU A 52 2.76 -16.84 0.79
N PRO A 53 2.28 -16.72 2.06
CA PRO A 53 1.54 -17.78 2.74
C PRO A 53 0.20 -18.09 2.04
N VAL A 54 -0.49 -19.12 2.48
CA VAL A 54 -1.86 -19.39 2.01
C VAL A 54 -2.81 -18.39 2.67
N ALA A 55 -3.77 -17.87 1.88
CA ALA A 55 -4.73 -16.84 2.32
C ALA A 55 -4.09 -15.60 2.95
N PRO A 56 -3.12 -14.94 2.27
CA PRO A 56 -2.47 -13.75 2.82
C PRO A 56 -3.43 -12.55 2.81
N THR A 57 -3.19 -11.62 3.71
CA THR A 57 -3.72 -10.26 3.62
C THR A 57 -2.77 -9.36 2.82
N VAL A 58 -3.19 -8.14 2.52
CA VAL A 58 -2.32 -7.17 1.84
C VAL A 58 -1.12 -6.77 2.72
N ALA A 59 -1.21 -6.95 4.05
CA ALA A 59 -0.08 -6.68 4.94
C ALA A 59 1.11 -7.60 4.66
N GLU A 60 0.89 -8.90 4.41
CA GLU A 60 1.96 -9.81 4.02
C GLU A 60 2.54 -9.46 2.65
N VAL A 61 1.69 -9.01 1.72
CA VAL A 61 2.19 -8.53 0.41
C VAL A 61 3.04 -7.28 0.55
N PHE A 62 2.64 -6.35 1.41
CA PHE A 62 3.37 -5.08 1.58
C PHE A 62 4.73 -5.26 2.24
N ARG A 63 4.92 -6.30 3.05
CA ARG A 63 6.24 -6.65 3.60
C ARG A 63 7.25 -7.09 2.52
N GLU A 64 6.75 -7.55 1.38
CA GLU A 64 7.56 -7.92 0.22
C GLU A 64 7.82 -6.74 -0.75
N ILE A 65 7.28 -5.56 -0.47
CA ILE A 65 7.49 -4.37 -1.30
C ILE A 65 8.77 -3.67 -0.85
N PRO A 66 9.78 -3.55 -1.72
CA PRO A 66 11.02 -2.84 -1.40
C PRO A 66 10.78 -1.41 -0.91
N MET A 67 11.58 -0.96 0.06
CA MET A 67 11.56 0.41 0.60
C MET A 67 10.25 0.82 1.28
N LEU A 68 9.34 -0.11 1.49
CA LEU A 68 8.12 0.08 2.26
C LEU A 68 8.29 -0.59 3.63
N HIS A 69 8.37 0.19 4.68
CA HIS A 69 8.44 -0.37 6.03
C HIS A 69 7.04 -0.66 6.56
N VAL A 70 6.80 -1.90 6.98
CA VAL A 70 5.51 -2.36 7.52
C VAL A 70 5.71 -2.84 8.95
N ARG A 71 4.97 -2.26 9.88
CA ARG A 71 4.99 -2.64 11.31
C ARG A 71 3.57 -2.92 11.81
N THR A 72 3.46 -3.69 12.86
CA THR A 72 2.20 -3.90 13.59
C THR A 72 2.18 -2.98 14.80
N ASN A 73 1.13 -2.18 14.94
CA ASN A 73 0.97 -1.30 16.08
C ASN A 73 0.28 -2.01 17.26
N SER A 74 0.16 -1.31 18.39
CA SER A 74 -0.46 -1.85 19.63
C SER A 74 -1.99 -2.07 19.53
N ARG A 75 -2.60 -1.79 18.41
CA ARG A 75 -4.01 -2.14 18.07
C ARG A 75 -4.08 -3.36 17.14
N GLY A 76 -2.94 -3.98 16.80
CA GLY A 76 -2.87 -5.07 15.83
C GLY A 76 -3.08 -4.63 14.37
N GLU A 77 -3.05 -3.34 14.08
CA GLU A 77 -3.19 -2.78 12.74
C GLU A 77 -1.81 -2.77 12.03
N ALA A 78 -1.80 -3.14 10.76
CA ALA A 78 -0.60 -3.05 9.95
C ALA A 78 -0.43 -1.63 9.39
N GLU A 79 0.58 -0.92 9.86
CA GLU A 79 0.94 0.43 9.45
C GLU A 79 2.09 0.40 8.46
N ILE A 80 2.04 1.31 7.48
CA ILE A 80 3.08 1.47 6.47
C ILE A 80 3.80 2.81 6.65
N SER A 81 5.09 2.82 6.37
CA SER A 81 5.87 4.06 6.32
C SER A 81 6.90 4.03 5.19
N ALA A 82 7.22 5.22 4.66
CA ALA A 82 8.20 5.41 3.61
C ALA A 82 8.84 6.79 3.73
N ARG A 83 10.16 6.88 3.65
CA ARG A 83 10.91 8.15 3.69
C ARG A 83 10.54 9.04 4.89
N GLY A 84 10.31 8.44 6.06
CA GLY A 84 9.88 9.16 7.26
C GLY A 84 8.41 9.56 7.29
N SER A 85 7.64 9.32 6.23
CA SER A 85 6.19 9.53 6.21
C SER A 85 5.48 8.37 6.87
N GLU A 86 4.51 8.66 7.73
CA GLU A 86 3.69 7.68 8.43
C GLU A 86 2.49 7.21 7.59
N SER A 87 1.78 6.20 8.10
CA SER A 87 0.62 5.56 7.45
C SER A 87 -0.51 6.52 7.04
N ARG A 88 -0.69 7.66 7.77
CA ARG A 88 -1.66 8.71 7.39
C ARG A 88 -1.20 9.59 6.22
N GLN A 89 0.08 9.55 5.90
CA GLN A 89 0.73 10.40 4.90
C GLN A 89 1.04 9.63 3.61
N VAL A 90 0.97 8.29 3.65
CA VAL A 90 1.11 7.39 2.49
C VAL A 90 -0.28 6.90 2.10
N ALA A 91 -0.76 7.31 0.95
CA ALA A 91 -2.08 6.92 0.48
C ALA A 91 -2.06 5.51 -0.11
N VAL A 92 -3.10 4.72 0.20
CA VAL A 92 -3.38 3.45 -0.48
C VAL A 92 -4.63 3.62 -1.32
N LEU A 93 -4.53 3.27 -2.59
CA LEU A 93 -5.63 3.34 -3.55
C LEU A 93 -5.96 1.92 -4.02
N VAL A 94 -7.24 1.62 -4.16
CA VAL A 94 -7.72 0.39 -4.81
C VAL A 94 -8.46 0.78 -6.08
N ASP A 95 -7.94 0.32 -7.22
CA ASP A 95 -8.46 0.70 -8.55
C ASP A 95 -8.63 2.24 -8.69
N GLY A 96 -7.68 3.01 -8.14
CA GLY A 96 -7.65 4.47 -8.19
C GLY A 96 -8.53 5.18 -7.16
N VAL A 97 -9.24 4.48 -6.28
CA VAL A 97 -10.06 5.06 -5.21
C VAL A 97 -9.30 4.99 -3.88
N PRO A 98 -9.18 6.10 -3.12
CA PRO A 98 -8.53 6.11 -1.81
C PRO A 98 -9.19 5.14 -0.83
N LEU A 99 -8.36 4.40 -0.11
CA LEU A 99 -8.75 3.42 0.89
C LEU A 99 -8.21 3.85 2.26
N ASN A 100 -9.07 4.31 3.13
CA ASN A 100 -8.72 4.76 4.47
C ASN A 100 -9.73 4.25 5.49
N LEU A 101 -9.28 3.97 6.72
CA LEU A 101 -10.20 3.84 7.85
C LEU A 101 -10.85 5.20 8.09
N ALA A 102 -12.17 5.23 8.13
CA ALA A 102 -12.94 6.47 8.21
C ALA A 102 -12.57 7.29 9.45
N TRP A 103 -12.40 6.64 10.60
CA TRP A 103 -12.07 7.28 11.87
C TRP A 103 -10.66 7.89 11.88
N ASP A 104 -9.67 7.17 11.41
CA ASP A 104 -8.25 7.50 11.63
C ASP A 104 -7.53 8.03 10.38
N ALA A 105 -8.14 7.97 9.22
CA ALA A 105 -7.54 8.28 7.92
C ALA A 105 -6.24 7.47 7.62
N ARG A 106 -5.97 6.40 8.39
CA ARG A 106 -4.93 5.42 8.08
C ARG A 106 -5.50 4.30 7.20
N THR A 107 -4.64 3.59 6.53
CA THR A 107 -5.02 2.33 5.88
C THR A 107 -4.53 1.17 6.74
N ASP A 108 -5.44 0.39 7.33
CA ASP A 108 -5.09 -0.92 7.87
C ASP A 108 -5.13 -1.94 6.72
N VAL A 109 -3.95 -2.31 6.24
CA VAL A 109 -3.80 -3.27 5.13
C VAL A 109 -3.95 -4.73 5.59
N SER A 110 -4.04 -5.00 6.89
CA SER A 110 -4.29 -6.33 7.44
C SER A 110 -5.73 -6.80 7.27
N VAL A 111 -6.66 -5.88 6.94
CA VAL A 111 -8.08 -6.19 6.71
C VAL A 111 -8.45 -6.23 5.22
N LEU A 112 -7.47 -6.37 4.34
CA LEU A 112 -7.67 -6.50 2.90
C LEU A 112 -7.20 -7.88 2.41
N PRO A 113 -8.03 -8.62 1.66
CA PRO A 113 -7.63 -9.91 1.09
C PRO A 113 -6.66 -9.73 -0.07
N ALA A 114 -5.50 -10.37 -0.02
CA ALA A 114 -4.53 -10.31 -1.11
C ALA A 114 -4.94 -11.14 -2.35
N ALA A 115 -5.86 -12.08 -2.21
CA ALA A 115 -6.32 -12.92 -3.32
C ALA A 115 -6.96 -12.12 -4.48
N SER A 116 -7.49 -10.93 -4.21
CA SER A 116 -8.03 -10.02 -5.22
C SER A 116 -6.94 -9.27 -5.99
N VAL A 117 -5.77 -9.08 -5.40
CA VAL A 117 -4.70 -8.21 -5.89
C VAL A 117 -3.89 -8.88 -6.99
N GLN A 118 -3.68 -8.17 -8.09
CA GLN A 118 -2.86 -8.65 -9.22
C GLN A 118 -1.51 -7.97 -9.27
N GLU A 119 -1.54 -6.66 -9.08
CA GLU A 119 -0.39 -5.79 -9.25
C GLU A 119 -0.44 -4.68 -8.20
N ILE A 120 0.71 -4.29 -7.73
CA ILE A 120 0.89 -3.14 -6.84
C ILE A 120 1.90 -2.20 -7.48
N SER A 121 1.53 -0.93 -7.57
CA SER A 121 2.46 0.14 -7.91
C SER A 121 2.69 1.00 -6.68
N PHE A 122 3.95 1.09 -6.25
CA PHE A 122 4.35 1.96 -5.16
C PHE A 122 5.15 3.15 -5.68
N VAL A 123 4.52 4.31 -5.67
CA VAL A 123 5.16 5.59 -6.03
C VAL A 123 5.66 6.25 -4.75
N ARG A 124 6.97 6.50 -4.68
CA ARG A 124 7.61 7.15 -3.54
C ARG A 124 7.65 8.66 -3.81
N GLY A 125 7.08 9.44 -2.89
CA GLY A 125 6.81 10.86 -3.13
C GLY A 125 5.51 11.10 -3.91
N LEU A 126 5.33 12.27 -4.46
CA LEU A 126 4.09 12.71 -5.12
C LEU A 126 4.31 12.91 -6.63
N SER A 127 3.97 11.90 -7.41
CA SER A 127 4.13 11.92 -8.88
C SER A 127 2.98 12.62 -9.62
N SER A 128 1.86 12.90 -8.96
CA SER A 128 0.67 13.53 -9.53
C SER A 128 -0.13 14.29 -8.49
N MET A 129 -0.75 15.40 -8.88
CA MET A 129 -1.72 16.15 -8.10
C MET A 129 -3.14 15.59 -8.19
N LEU A 130 -3.34 14.56 -9.00
CA LEU A 130 -4.65 14.00 -9.31
C LEU A 130 -5.09 12.88 -8.37
N TYR A 131 -4.26 12.48 -7.40
CA TYR A 131 -4.57 11.37 -6.48
C TYR A 131 -5.73 11.64 -5.51
N GLY A 132 -6.12 12.88 -5.33
CA GLY A 132 -7.15 13.28 -4.37
C GLY A 132 -6.57 13.91 -3.10
N PRO A 133 -7.39 14.18 -2.08
CA PRO A 133 -6.96 14.85 -0.84
C PRO A 133 -6.12 13.91 0.05
N ASN A 134 -5.39 14.48 0.98
CA ASN A 134 -4.60 13.78 2.02
C ASN A 134 -3.48 12.85 1.50
N VAL A 135 -2.94 13.11 0.31
CA VAL A 135 -1.84 12.35 -0.28
C VAL A 135 -0.56 13.15 -0.18
N LEU A 136 0.40 12.74 0.65
CA LEU A 136 1.64 13.50 0.93
C LEU A 136 2.91 12.78 0.50
N GLY A 137 3.28 11.71 1.22
CA GLY A 137 4.61 11.10 1.20
C GLY A 137 4.79 9.97 0.19
N GLY A 138 3.71 9.46 -0.37
CA GLY A 138 3.73 8.37 -1.35
C GLY A 138 2.34 7.83 -1.65
N VAL A 139 2.29 6.97 -2.67
CA VAL A 139 1.05 6.32 -3.12
C VAL A 139 1.32 4.85 -3.39
N VAL A 140 0.55 3.98 -2.76
CA VAL A 140 0.47 2.57 -3.10
C VAL A 140 -0.84 2.32 -3.83
N GLU A 141 -0.77 1.98 -5.10
CA GLU A 141 -1.93 1.64 -5.92
C GLU A 141 -2.07 0.12 -6.06
N ILE A 142 -3.21 -0.39 -5.66
CA ILE A 142 -3.57 -1.81 -5.69
C ILE A 142 -4.51 -2.04 -6.87
N GLY A 143 -4.06 -2.79 -7.87
CA GLY A 143 -4.85 -3.18 -9.03
C GLY A 143 -5.64 -4.46 -8.79
N VAL A 144 -6.98 -4.37 -8.82
CA VAL A 144 -7.90 -5.50 -8.68
C VAL A 144 -8.71 -5.72 -9.97
N GLY A 145 -9.45 -4.71 -10.41
CA GLY A 145 -10.35 -4.78 -11.56
C GLY A 145 -9.88 -4.01 -12.77
N ARG A 146 -8.96 -3.07 -12.59
CA ARG A 146 -8.45 -2.19 -13.68
C ARG A 146 -7.31 -2.79 -14.51
N SER A 147 -6.72 -3.90 -14.06
CA SER A 147 -5.67 -4.57 -14.83
C SER A 147 -6.13 -4.88 -16.25
N SER A 148 -5.22 -4.68 -17.18
CA SER A 148 -5.48 -4.85 -18.62
C SER A 148 -6.13 -6.19 -18.93
N LEU A 149 -7.13 -6.20 -19.82
CA LEU A 149 -7.65 -7.40 -20.46
C LEU A 149 -6.54 -7.99 -21.35
N GLN A 150 -5.60 -8.74 -20.73
CA GLN A 150 -4.75 -9.59 -21.54
C GLN A 150 -5.60 -10.79 -21.98
N PRO A 151 -5.56 -11.18 -23.27
CA PRO A 151 -6.18 -12.41 -23.73
C PRO A 151 -5.48 -13.57 -23.02
N GLY A 152 -6.03 -13.95 -21.86
CA GLY A 152 -5.53 -15.05 -21.06
C GLY A 152 -6.39 -16.29 -21.27
N SER A 153 -5.85 -17.44 -20.96
CA SER A 153 -6.64 -18.66 -20.82
C SER A 153 -7.43 -18.61 -19.50
N ARG A 154 -8.56 -19.31 -19.46
CA ARG A 154 -9.24 -19.61 -18.20
C ARG A 154 -8.23 -20.19 -17.21
N SER A 155 -8.31 -19.77 -15.96
CA SER A 155 -7.45 -20.31 -14.90
C SER A 155 -8.24 -20.52 -13.62
N LEU A 156 -7.89 -21.57 -12.92
CA LEU A 156 -8.32 -21.86 -11.56
C LEU A 156 -7.05 -21.99 -10.72
N ARG A 157 -7.02 -21.33 -9.58
CA ARG A 157 -5.97 -21.45 -8.59
C ARG A 157 -6.61 -21.94 -7.29
N VAL A 158 -6.08 -23.02 -6.73
CA VAL A 158 -6.49 -23.54 -5.43
C VAL A 158 -5.24 -23.74 -4.60
N ALA A 159 -5.23 -23.25 -3.38
CA ALA A 159 -4.11 -23.41 -2.46
C ALA A 159 -4.61 -23.88 -1.09
N SER A 160 -3.80 -24.68 -0.41
CA SER A 160 -4.00 -25.09 0.98
C SER A 160 -2.65 -25.19 1.66
N GLY A 161 -2.62 -24.89 2.96
CA GLY A 161 -1.39 -24.94 3.75
C GLY A 161 -1.65 -25.10 5.22
N ILE A 162 -0.60 -25.54 5.89
CA ILE A 162 -0.52 -25.72 7.34
C ILE A 162 0.82 -25.17 7.84
N ASP A 163 0.90 -24.84 9.09
CA ASP A 163 2.15 -24.49 9.77
C ASP A 163 2.39 -25.37 11.00
N HIS A 164 3.60 -25.27 11.55
CA HIS A 164 4.04 -26.15 12.65
C HIS A 164 3.41 -25.78 14.01
N VAL A 165 2.77 -24.63 14.13
CA VAL A 165 2.06 -24.22 15.36
C VAL A 165 0.58 -24.58 15.33
N GLY A 166 0.12 -25.22 14.25
CA GLY A 166 -1.27 -25.68 14.10
C GLY A 166 -2.14 -24.74 13.30
N GLY A 167 -1.59 -23.67 12.72
CA GLY A 167 -2.31 -22.82 11.79
C GLY A 167 -2.57 -23.51 10.46
N TYR A 168 -3.71 -23.23 9.84
CA TYR A 168 -4.09 -23.78 8.54
C TYR A 168 -4.93 -22.78 7.74
N GLY A 169 -4.98 -22.98 6.43
CA GLY A 169 -5.77 -22.14 5.55
C GLY A 169 -5.95 -22.70 4.16
N GLY A 170 -6.84 -22.07 3.42
CA GLY A 170 -7.12 -22.41 2.05
C GLY A 170 -7.62 -21.22 1.24
N SER A 171 -7.40 -21.27 -0.06
CA SER A 171 -7.91 -20.28 -1.00
C SER A 171 -8.27 -20.90 -2.34
N ALA A 172 -9.26 -20.33 -3.00
CA ALA A 172 -9.62 -20.64 -4.38
C ALA A 172 -9.91 -19.37 -5.15
N ALA A 173 -9.38 -19.26 -6.36
CA ALA A 173 -9.64 -18.13 -7.24
C ALA A 173 -9.76 -18.58 -8.69
N VAL A 174 -10.71 -18.00 -9.41
CA VAL A 174 -11.00 -18.29 -10.81
C VAL A 174 -10.86 -17.00 -11.65
N SER A 175 -10.35 -17.15 -12.87
CA SER A 175 -10.31 -16.11 -13.87
C SER A 175 -10.86 -16.63 -15.20
N VAL A 176 -11.87 -15.96 -15.73
CA VAL A 176 -12.60 -16.36 -16.94
C VAL A 176 -12.64 -15.19 -17.90
N PRO A 177 -11.79 -15.16 -18.93
CA PRO A 177 -11.93 -14.24 -20.04
C PRO A 177 -13.02 -14.71 -21.00
N GLY A 178 -13.68 -13.76 -21.65
CA GLY A 178 -14.66 -14.04 -22.68
C GLY A 178 -14.80 -12.89 -23.66
N THR A 179 -15.47 -13.17 -24.77
CA THR A 179 -15.84 -12.16 -25.77
C THR A 179 -17.36 -12.08 -25.83
N ALA A 180 -17.86 -10.88 -26.04
CA ALA A 180 -19.26 -10.61 -26.31
C ALA A 180 -19.34 -9.74 -27.58
N ARG A 181 -20.55 -9.55 -28.12
CA ARG A 181 -20.76 -8.67 -29.28
C ARG A 181 -20.25 -7.27 -28.95
N GLY A 182 -19.22 -6.79 -29.66
CA GLY A 182 -18.66 -5.46 -29.51
C GLY A 182 -17.61 -5.31 -28.42
N GLY A 183 -17.03 -6.40 -27.87
CA GLY A 183 -15.94 -6.27 -26.90
C GLY A 183 -15.54 -7.56 -26.20
N ALA A 184 -14.65 -7.41 -25.22
CA ALA A 184 -14.13 -8.49 -24.39
C ALA A 184 -14.43 -8.22 -22.91
N TRP A 185 -14.51 -9.29 -22.12
CA TRP A 185 -14.72 -9.19 -20.67
C TRP A 185 -13.82 -10.16 -19.91
N LEU A 186 -13.57 -9.83 -18.65
CA LEU A 186 -12.82 -10.65 -17.72
C LEU A 186 -13.61 -10.72 -16.41
N LEU A 187 -13.95 -11.92 -15.97
CA LEU A 187 -14.51 -12.19 -14.65
C LEU A 187 -13.42 -12.83 -13.78
N ARG A 188 -13.29 -12.34 -12.55
CA ARG A 188 -12.45 -12.94 -11.51
C ARG A 188 -13.26 -13.04 -10.23
N ALA A 189 -13.14 -14.17 -9.54
CA ALA A 189 -13.74 -14.37 -8.23
C ALA A 189 -12.86 -15.27 -7.40
N GLY A 190 -12.92 -15.13 -6.09
CA GLY A 190 -12.19 -16.01 -5.18
C GLY A 190 -12.64 -15.86 -3.74
N ALA A 191 -12.26 -16.85 -2.95
CA ALA A 191 -12.47 -16.87 -1.51
C ALA A 191 -11.25 -17.49 -0.81
N ALA A 192 -11.04 -17.12 0.44
CA ALA A 192 -9.98 -17.66 1.27
C ALA A 192 -10.43 -17.70 2.74
N PHE A 193 -9.79 -18.57 3.49
CA PHE A 193 -9.93 -18.63 4.94
C PHE A 193 -8.59 -18.96 5.58
N ARG A 194 -8.41 -18.51 6.82
CA ARG A 194 -7.25 -18.82 7.66
C ARG A 194 -7.70 -18.96 9.11
N ASP A 195 -7.13 -19.94 9.79
CA ASP A 195 -7.27 -20.16 11.23
C ASP A 195 -5.87 -20.42 11.80
N SER A 196 -5.47 -19.65 12.81
CA SER A 196 -4.17 -19.76 13.47
C SER A 196 -4.33 -19.61 14.97
N PRO A 197 -3.76 -20.53 15.78
CA PRO A 197 -3.85 -20.46 17.24
C PRO A 197 -3.00 -19.33 17.83
N GLY A 198 -2.07 -18.75 17.06
CA GLY A 198 -1.23 -17.64 17.49
C GLY A 198 0.13 -17.60 16.80
N GLN A 199 0.95 -16.66 17.21
CA GLN A 199 2.29 -16.44 16.69
C GLN A 199 3.34 -17.12 17.58
N PRO A 200 4.36 -17.83 17.03
CA PRO A 200 5.43 -18.40 17.85
C PRO A 200 6.24 -17.27 18.50
N LEU A 201 6.67 -17.49 19.75
CA LEU A 201 7.60 -16.61 20.44
C LEU A 201 9.01 -16.77 19.87
N ALA A 202 9.69 -15.65 19.63
CA ALA A 202 11.09 -15.66 19.24
C ALA A 202 11.98 -16.01 20.44
N ARG A 203 13.18 -16.49 20.16
CA ARG A 203 14.15 -16.86 21.20
C ARG A 203 14.45 -15.69 22.15
N GLY A 204 14.31 -15.94 23.46
CA GLY A 204 14.56 -14.94 24.50
C GLY A 204 13.40 -14.00 24.77
N VAL A 205 12.32 -14.08 24.01
CA VAL A 205 11.05 -13.39 24.32
C VAL A 205 10.27 -14.23 25.32
N VAL A 206 9.86 -13.62 26.42
CA VAL A 206 9.16 -14.30 27.53
C VAL A 206 7.82 -13.65 27.77
N GLU A 207 6.76 -14.46 27.78
CA GLU A 207 5.44 -14.03 28.25
C GLU A 207 5.36 -14.02 29.77
N PRO A 208 4.66 -13.05 30.37
CA PRO A 208 4.49 -13.00 31.82
C PRO A 208 3.67 -14.15 32.41
N VAL A 209 2.87 -14.82 31.58
CA VAL A 209 2.09 -16.02 31.94
C VAL A 209 2.53 -17.21 31.11
N PRO A 210 2.43 -18.46 31.63
CA PRO A 210 2.81 -19.65 30.87
C PRO A 210 2.00 -19.79 29.58
N THR A 211 2.70 -20.10 28.48
CA THR A 211 2.12 -20.38 27.17
C THR A 211 2.83 -21.59 26.55
N ASP A 212 2.23 -22.19 25.54
CA ASP A 212 2.82 -23.32 24.78
C ASP A 212 3.82 -22.85 23.70
N GLY A 213 4.59 -21.79 23.99
CA GLY A 213 5.53 -21.19 23.05
C GLY A 213 4.90 -20.23 22.04
N LEU A 214 3.64 -19.89 22.22
CA LEU A 214 2.94 -18.88 21.43
C LEU A 214 2.83 -17.56 22.19
N ARG A 215 2.84 -16.49 21.44
CA ARG A 215 2.53 -15.14 21.92
C ARG A 215 1.06 -15.10 22.34
N LEU A 216 0.83 -14.65 23.57
CA LEU A 216 -0.51 -14.60 24.14
C LEU A 216 -1.41 -13.66 23.33
N ASN A 217 -2.65 -14.12 23.08
CA ASN A 217 -3.69 -13.34 22.42
C ASN A 217 -3.25 -12.83 21.03
N THR A 218 -2.74 -13.74 20.19
CA THR A 218 -2.38 -13.51 18.79
C THR A 218 -3.08 -14.47 17.84
N ASP A 219 -4.07 -15.18 18.33
CA ASP A 219 -4.94 -16.03 17.51
C ASP A 219 -5.70 -15.20 16.46
N VAL A 220 -5.92 -15.81 15.30
CA VAL A 220 -6.68 -15.18 14.22
C VAL A 220 -7.51 -16.21 13.48
N ARG A 221 -8.75 -15.85 13.21
CA ARG A 221 -9.63 -16.57 12.28
C ARG A 221 -10.19 -15.57 11.30
N ASP A 222 -9.92 -15.74 10.01
CA ASP A 222 -10.46 -14.88 8.97
C ASP A 222 -11.10 -15.65 7.83
N HIS A 223 -12.09 -15.03 7.20
CA HIS A 223 -12.74 -15.45 5.99
C HIS A 223 -12.87 -14.25 5.07
N ASN A 224 -12.52 -14.43 3.80
CA ASN A 224 -12.61 -13.34 2.86
C ASN A 224 -13.01 -13.83 1.47
N GLY A 225 -13.47 -12.88 0.64
CA GLY A 225 -13.81 -13.17 -0.74
C GLY A 225 -13.77 -11.92 -1.59
N PHE A 226 -13.69 -12.11 -2.90
CA PHE A 226 -13.73 -11.03 -3.87
C PHE A 226 -14.43 -11.42 -5.16
N LEU A 227 -14.93 -10.40 -5.86
CA LEU A 227 -15.47 -10.47 -7.21
C LEU A 227 -14.96 -9.28 -8.01
N SER A 228 -14.50 -9.50 -9.24
CA SER A 228 -14.11 -8.44 -10.16
C SER A 228 -14.60 -8.77 -11.57
N VAL A 229 -15.20 -7.78 -12.21
CA VAL A 229 -15.67 -7.87 -13.61
C VAL A 229 -15.14 -6.65 -14.35
N ARG A 230 -14.53 -6.86 -15.51
CA ARG A 230 -14.15 -5.81 -16.44
C ARG A 230 -14.68 -6.13 -17.81
N TYR A 231 -15.25 -5.12 -18.46
CA TYR A 231 -15.64 -5.14 -19.86
C TYR A 231 -14.91 -4.03 -20.61
N GLN A 232 -14.48 -4.32 -21.81
CA GLN A 232 -13.90 -3.34 -22.74
C GLN A 232 -14.51 -3.52 -24.12
N GLY A 233 -15.17 -2.51 -24.61
CA GLY A 233 -15.77 -2.45 -25.95
C GLY A 233 -14.72 -2.26 -27.03
N ASP A 234 -15.03 -2.69 -28.26
CA ASP A 234 -14.17 -2.53 -29.44
C ASP A 234 -13.85 -1.06 -29.75
N GLY A 235 -14.72 -0.13 -29.34
CA GLY A 235 -14.52 1.32 -29.44
C GLY A 235 -13.65 1.93 -28.33
N GLY A 236 -13.03 1.11 -27.47
CA GLY A 236 -12.15 1.53 -26.38
C GLY A 236 -12.84 1.88 -25.08
N ALA A 237 -14.14 2.17 -25.05
CA ALA A 237 -14.90 2.40 -23.82
C ALA A 237 -14.86 1.16 -22.93
N TRP A 238 -14.78 1.37 -21.62
CA TRP A 238 -14.67 0.28 -20.67
C TRP A 238 -15.47 0.53 -19.41
N MET A 239 -15.77 -0.55 -18.70
CA MET A 239 -16.33 -0.51 -17.35
C MET A 239 -15.71 -1.60 -16.51
N SER A 240 -15.58 -1.38 -15.20
CA SER A 240 -15.12 -2.36 -14.24
C SER A 240 -15.90 -2.26 -12.94
N PHE A 241 -16.03 -3.39 -12.29
CA PHE A 241 -16.49 -3.51 -10.91
C PHE A 241 -15.51 -4.40 -10.18
N SER A 242 -15.11 -4.00 -8.98
CA SER A 242 -14.39 -4.85 -8.03
C SER A 242 -15.01 -4.71 -6.66
N GLY A 243 -15.19 -5.84 -5.98
CA GLY A 243 -15.70 -5.90 -4.63
C GLY A 243 -14.93 -6.93 -3.82
N SER A 244 -14.68 -6.65 -2.55
CA SER A 244 -14.10 -7.59 -1.59
C SER A 244 -14.77 -7.46 -0.25
N ALA A 245 -14.85 -8.58 0.48
CA ALA A 245 -15.34 -8.63 1.84
C ALA A 245 -14.40 -9.48 2.68
N LEU A 246 -14.19 -9.04 3.93
CA LEU A 246 -13.42 -9.78 4.94
C LEU A 246 -14.21 -9.76 6.25
N ARG A 247 -14.17 -10.88 6.97
CA ARG A 247 -14.58 -10.99 8.36
C ARG A 247 -13.51 -11.74 9.12
N ALA A 248 -13.08 -11.17 10.25
CA ALA A 248 -12.08 -11.75 11.11
C ALA A 248 -12.48 -11.66 12.59
N GLU A 249 -11.97 -12.61 13.36
CA GLU A 249 -11.86 -12.59 14.81
C GLU A 249 -10.37 -12.65 15.13
N ARG A 250 -9.88 -11.80 16.07
CA ARG A 250 -8.45 -11.80 16.40
C ARG A 250 -8.15 -11.32 17.80
N GLY A 251 -7.18 -11.94 18.43
CA GLY A 251 -6.54 -11.44 19.60
C GLY A 251 -5.59 -10.29 19.27
N ILE A 252 -5.35 -9.40 20.21
CA ILE A 252 -4.41 -8.29 20.08
C ILE A 252 -3.36 -8.43 21.19
N ALA A 253 -2.12 -8.73 20.80
CA ALA A 253 -1.03 -8.89 21.75
C ALA A 253 -0.83 -7.62 22.59
N ALA A 254 -0.85 -7.78 23.90
CA ALA A 254 -0.54 -6.69 24.81
C ALA A 254 0.97 -6.43 24.84
N GLU A 255 1.40 -5.18 25.04
CA GLU A 255 2.80 -4.82 25.13
C GLU A 255 3.49 -5.55 26.28
N LEU A 256 4.65 -6.17 26.03
CA LEU A 256 5.49 -6.78 27.04
C LEU A 256 6.20 -5.71 27.89
N GLY A 257 6.37 -5.99 29.18
CA GLY A 257 7.04 -5.07 30.11
C GLY A 257 6.21 -3.84 30.47
N VAL A 258 4.93 -3.80 30.10
CA VAL A 258 4.00 -2.72 30.43
C VAL A 258 2.97 -3.24 31.43
N GLU A 259 2.89 -2.61 32.62
CA GLU A 259 2.00 -3.02 33.69
C GLU A 259 0.52 -2.76 33.34
N ASP A 260 0.22 -1.57 32.82
CA ASP A 260 -1.11 -1.15 32.37
C ASP A 260 -1.27 -1.28 30.85
N ALA A 261 -0.83 -2.41 30.28
CA ALA A 261 -0.98 -2.70 28.87
C ALA A 261 -2.47 -2.83 28.49
N ARG A 262 -2.74 -2.69 27.19
CA ARG A 262 -4.11 -2.90 26.67
C ARG A 262 -4.35 -4.38 26.48
N PHE A 263 -5.38 -4.90 27.15
CA PHE A 263 -5.81 -6.29 27.01
C PHE A 263 -7.08 -6.31 26.17
N TRP A 264 -6.92 -6.36 24.86
CA TRP A 264 -8.01 -6.26 23.89
C TRP A 264 -8.15 -7.50 23.04
N ARG A 265 -9.38 -7.81 22.68
CA ARG A 265 -9.72 -8.75 21.62
C ARG A 265 -10.67 -8.08 20.63
N TYR A 266 -10.59 -8.49 19.40
CA TYR A 266 -11.53 -8.07 18.37
C TYR A 266 -12.43 -9.26 18.01
N PRO A 267 -13.59 -9.43 18.68
CA PRO A 267 -14.54 -10.52 18.37
C PRO A 267 -15.13 -10.38 16.98
N ARG A 268 -15.08 -9.17 16.43
CA ARG A 268 -15.45 -8.91 15.04
C ARG A 268 -14.61 -7.78 14.46
N VAL A 269 -14.00 -8.09 13.32
CA VAL A 269 -13.51 -7.10 12.35
C VAL A 269 -14.12 -7.45 11.02
N SER A 270 -14.92 -6.59 10.45
CA SER A 270 -15.49 -6.79 9.11
C SER A 270 -15.23 -5.59 8.24
N ARG A 271 -14.96 -5.84 6.95
CA ARG A 271 -14.80 -4.79 5.95
C ARG A 271 -15.35 -5.23 4.62
N THR A 272 -16.07 -4.34 3.96
CA THR A 272 -16.56 -4.52 2.60
C THR A 272 -16.15 -3.31 1.78
N LEU A 273 -15.44 -3.56 0.69
CA LEU A 273 -15.00 -2.56 -0.26
C LEU A 273 -15.60 -2.86 -1.63
N ALA A 274 -16.15 -1.86 -2.29
CA ALA A 274 -16.62 -1.95 -3.66
C ALA A 274 -16.18 -0.73 -4.46
N VAL A 275 -15.68 -0.95 -5.68
CA VAL A 275 -15.30 0.10 -6.63
C VAL A 275 -15.95 -0.20 -7.98
N ALA A 276 -16.69 0.76 -8.51
CA ALA A 276 -17.22 0.75 -9.87
C ALA A 276 -16.59 1.90 -10.67
N SER A 277 -16.05 1.59 -11.83
CA SER A 277 -15.41 2.58 -12.70
C SER A 277 -15.85 2.39 -14.15
N ALA A 278 -15.91 3.49 -14.89
CA ALA A 278 -16.16 3.49 -16.33
C ALA A 278 -15.33 4.59 -17.00
N GLY A 279 -14.86 4.32 -18.21
CA GLY A 279 -14.11 5.28 -19.01
C GLY A 279 -14.53 5.23 -20.47
N THR A 280 -14.35 6.36 -21.14
CA THR A 280 -14.66 6.48 -22.56
C THR A 280 -13.62 5.82 -23.45
N GLY A 281 -12.43 5.54 -22.88
CA GLY A 281 -11.25 5.17 -23.64
C GLY A 281 -10.72 6.32 -24.50
N ASN A 282 -9.47 6.23 -24.89
CA ASN A 282 -8.82 7.25 -25.69
C ASN A 282 -9.49 7.36 -27.06
N ARG A 283 -10.19 8.46 -27.32
CA ARG A 283 -10.95 8.72 -28.55
C ARG A 283 -10.80 10.17 -29.03
N ALA A 284 -11.20 10.45 -30.25
CA ALA A 284 -11.21 11.79 -30.79
C ALA A 284 -12.04 12.72 -29.90
N SER A 285 -11.45 13.83 -29.48
CA SER A 285 -12.05 14.82 -28.58
C SER A 285 -12.70 15.96 -29.37
N PRO A 286 -13.84 16.49 -28.91
CA PRO A 286 -14.44 17.71 -29.48
C PRO A 286 -13.51 18.94 -29.40
N LEU A 287 -12.53 18.92 -28.47
CA LEU A 287 -11.53 19.98 -28.32
C LEU A 287 -10.34 19.81 -29.28
N GLY A 288 -10.38 18.82 -30.18
CA GLY A 288 -9.30 18.44 -31.07
C GLY A 288 -8.32 17.44 -30.40
N GLY A 289 -7.67 16.61 -31.21
CA GLY A 289 -6.79 15.55 -30.73
C GLY A 289 -7.56 14.39 -30.09
N PHE A 290 -6.99 13.81 -29.02
CA PHE A 290 -7.56 12.65 -28.32
C PHE A 290 -7.75 12.96 -26.84
N GLY A 291 -8.75 12.35 -26.23
CA GLY A 291 -9.03 12.47 -24.81
C GLY A 291 -9.74 11.26 -24.24
N ASP A 292 -9.71 11.13 -22.94
CA ASP A 292 -10.42 10.14 -22.15
C ASP A 292 -11.13 10.82 -20.96
N VAL A 293 -12.28 10.32 -20.58
CA VAL A 293 -12.99 10.72 -19.35
C VAL A 293 -13.35 9.46 -18.60
N GLU A 294 -13.01 9.46 -17.33
CA GLU A 294 -13.22 8.35 -16.43
C GLU A 294 -13.98 8.79 -15.19
N MET A 295 -14.91 7.96 -14.73
CA MET A 295 -15.61 8.11 -13.47
C MET A 295 -15.43 6.86 -12.63
N SER A 296 -15.15 7.05 -11.33
CA SER A 296 -15.09 5.97 -10.36
C SER A 296 -15.94 6.31 -9.13
N ILE A 297 -16.65 5.32 -8.62
CA ILE A 297 -17.38 5.39 -7.37
C ILE A 297 -16.85 4.27 -6.48
N GLY A 298 -16.44 4.62 -5.27
CA GLY A 298 -16.00 3.68 -4.24
C GLY A 298 -16.89 3.74 -3.01
N ALA A 299 -17.19 2.59 -2.45
CA ALA A 299 -17.87 2.45 -1.17
C ALA A 299 -17.05 1.51 -0.27
N ASP A 300 -16.76 1.95 0.94
CA ASP A 300 -16.03 1.20 1.95
C ASP A 300 -16.84 1.22 3.24
N ALA A 301 -17.17 0.06 3.79
CA ALA A 301 -17.90 -0.10 5.03
C ALA A 301 -17.16 -1.07 5.93
N GLY A 302 -16.89 -0.67 7.16
CA GLY A 302 -16.20 -1.44 8.18
C GLY A 302 -16.95 -1.44 9.50
N ARG A 303 -16.75 -2.52 10.27
CA ARG A 303 -17.17 -2.60 11.67
C ARG A 303 -16.07 -3.29 12.46
N THR A 304 -15.71 -2.71 13.59
CA THR A 304 -14.74 -3.26 14.53
C THR A 304 -15.37 -3.24 15.90
N ASP A 305 -15.59 -4.42 16.48
CA ASP A 305 -16.02 -4.60 17.86
C ASP A 305 -14.76 -4.91 18.69
N ILE A 306 -14.58 -4.22 19.82
CA ILE A 306 -13.42 -4.34 20.71
C ILE A 306 -13.91 -4.70 22.10
N ASP A 307 -13.48 -5.84 22.62
CA ASP A 307 -13.62 -6.20 24.02
C ASP A 307 -12.35 -5.84 24.78
N ALA A 308 -12.49 -5.11 25.88
CA ALA A 308 -11.42 -4.78 26.81
C ALA A 308 -11.51 -5.67 28.05
N TYR A 309 -10.36 -6.14 28.50
CA TYR A 309 -10.23 -7.06 29.65
C TYR A 309 -9.39 -6.42 30.73
N PRO A 310 -9.64 -6.77 32.02
CA PRO A 310 -8.89 -6.22 33.15
C PRO A 310 -7.48 -6.80 33.29
N SER A 311 -7.20 -7.96 32.66
CA SER A 311 -5.93 -8.67 32.83
C SER A 311 -5.57 -9.54 31.63
N ARG A 312 -4.34 -10.10 31.66
CA ARG A 312 -3.79 -10.98 30.63
C ARG A 312 -4.46 -12.36 30.54
N GLU A 313 -5.29 -12.73 31.50
CA GLU A 313 -6.03 -13.99 31.46
C GLU A 313 -7.21 -13.96 30.49
N TYR A 314 -7.62 -12.77 30.02
CA TYR A 314 -8.74 -12.58 29.07
C TYR A 314 -10.01 -13.34 29.48
N GLY A 315 -10.35 -13.29 30.79
CA GLY A 315 -11.55 -13.92 31.36
C GLY A 315 -12.84 -13.21 30.95
N GLU A 316 -13.44 -12.43 31.83
CA GLU A 316 -14.61 -11.61 31.53
C GLU A 316 -14.19 -10.22 31.07
N SER A 317 -14.79 -9.72 29.98
CA SER A 317 -14.57 -8.34 29.51
C SER A 317 -15.22 -7.35 30.49
N ASN A 318 -14.55 -6.25 30.76
CA ASN A 318 -15.01 -5.19 31.64
C ASN A 318 -15.48 -3.93 30.91
N SER A 319 -15.24 -3.84 29.61
CA SER A 319 -15.65 -2.72 28.73
C SER A 319 -15.64 -3.15 27.27
N PHE A 320 -16.27 -2.37 26.44
CA PHE A 320 -16.24 -2.54 24.98
C PHE A 320 -16.19 -1.18 24.25
N GLU A 321 -15.76 -1.21 22.99
CA GLU A 321 -15.79 -0.08 22.06
C GLU A 321 -16.15 -0.65 20.69
N ASP A 322 -17.31 -0.30 20.15
CA ASP A 322 -17.74 -0.70 18.82
C ASP A 322 -17.64 0.50 17.89
N GLY A 323 -17.03 0.29 16.73
CA GLY A 323 -16.89 1.30 15.68
C GLY A 323 -17.51 0.86 14.37
N GLU A 324 -18.31 1.74 13.76
CA GLU A 324 -18.83 1.56 12.41
C GLU A 324 -18.29 2.66 11.49
N ASP A 325 -17.60 2.25 10.44
CA ASP A 325 -16.96 3.12 9.47
C ASP A 325 -17.66 3.04 8.12
N GLN A 326 -17.88 4.19 7.49
CA GLN A 326 -18.38 4.28 6.12
C GLN A 326 -17.65 5.37 5.35
N THR A 327 -17.18 5.06 4.16
CA THR A 327 -16.58 6.02 3.24
C THR A 327 -17.19 5.87 1.86
N LEU A 328 -17.69 6.97 1.30
CA LEU A 328 -18.14 7.05 -0.08
C LEU A 328 -17.22 7.99 -0.86
N THR A 329 -16.69 7.52 -1.98
CA THR A 329 -15.79 8.30 -2.84
C THR A 329 -16.39 8.42 -4.24
N LEU A 330 -16.45 9.64 -4.77
CA LEU A 330 -16.69 9.92 -6.19
C LEU A 330 -15.43 10.55 -6.78
N ARG A 331 -14.97 10.02 -7.89
CA ARG A 331 -13.80 10.52 -8.61
C ARG A 331 -14.08 10.66 -10.10
N LEU A 332 -13.69 11.81 -10.65
CA LEU A 332 -13.72 12.09 -12.09
C LEU A 332 -12.29 12.39 -12.54
N LEU A 333 -11.88 11.79 -13.64
CA LEU A 333 -10.60 12.04 -14.29
C LEU A 333 -10.87 12.40 -15.75
N ALA A 334 -10.07 13.31 -16.29
CA ALA A 334 -10.11 13.65 -17.70
C ALA A 334 -8.69 13.87 -18.22
N ASP A 335 -8.41 13.28 -19.37
CA ASP A 335 -7.20 13.47 -20.13
C ASP A 335 -7.51 14.13 -21.46
N GLN A 336 -6.66 15.06 -21.90
CA GLN A 336 -6.78 15.74 -23.17
C GLN A 336 -5.41 15.98 -23.81
N SER A 337 -5.18 15.44 -24.98
CA SER A 337 -3.98 15.79 -25.76
C SER A 337 -4.05 17.25 -26.24
N VAL A 338 -2.98 17.99 -26.07
CA VAL A 338 -2.85 19.41 -26.44
C VAL A 338 -1.73 19.55 -27.45
N GLY A 339 -2.11 19.75 -28.71
CA GLY A 339 -1.15 19.74 -29.82
C GLY A 339 -0.41 18.39 -29.93
N ALA A 340 0.78 18.41 -30.51
CA ALA A 340 1.57 17.19 -30.73
C ALA A 340 2.44 16.77 -29.53
N ARG A 341 2.59 17.61 -28.53
CA ARG A 341 3.57 17.45 -27.45
C ARG A 341 3.04 17.60 -26.03
N GLY A 342 1.81 18.09 -25.88
CA GLY A 342 1.20 18.37 -24.58
C GLY A 342 0.09 17.36 -24.25
N GLU A 343 -0.13 17.16 -22.95
CA GLU A 343 -1.25 16.41 -22.39
C GLU A 343 -1.74 17.13 -21.12
N LEU A 344 -2.98 17.58 -21.15
CA LEU A 344 -3.64 18.20 -20.00
C LEU A 344 -4.47 17.12 -19.30
N ARG A 345 -4.36 17.07 -17.98
CA ARG A 345 -5.08 16.13 -17.14
C ARG A 345 -5.78 16.87 -16.01
N GLY A 346 -6.98 16.46 -15.70
CA GLY A 346 -7.77 17.03 -14.60
C GLY A 346 -8.41 15.96 -13.74
N ALA A 347 -8.59 16.26 -12.46
CA ALA A 347 -9.29 15.40 -11.52
C ALA A 347 -10.19 16.19 -10.60
N PHE A 348 -11.31 15.60 -10.27
CA PHE A 348 -12.17 15.98 -9.15
C PHE A 348 -12.38 14.77 -8.26
N THR A 349 -12.24 14.93 -6.94
CA THR A 349 -12.49 13.87 -5.96
C THR A 349 -13.31 14.42 -4.80
N LEU A 350 -14.40 13.72 -4.48
CA LEU A 350 -15.24 13.95 -3.30
C LEU A 350 -15.18 12.69 -2.44
N VAL A 351 -14.84 12.85 -1.16
CA VAL A 351 -14.83 11.77 -0.16
C VAL A 351 -15.75 12.18 0.99
N GLU A 352 -16.73 11.37 1.26
CA GLU A 352 -17.63 11.50 2.41
C GLU A 352 -17.29 10.40 3.41
N ILE A 353 -16.91 10.80 4.61
CA ILE A 353 -16.45 9.91 5.71
C ILE A 353 -17.44 9.99 6.84
N ARG A 354 -17.86 8.85 7.39
CA ARG A 354 -18.69 8.73 8.58
C ARG A 354 -18.12 7.68 9.51
N HIS A 355 -18.12 8.01 10.81
CA HIS A 355 -17.77 7.10 11.89
C HIS A 355 -18.81 7.20 12.99
N ASP A 356 -19.36 6.07 13.38
CA ASP A 356 -20.25 5.92 14.55
C ASP A 356 -19.48 5.13 15.61
N GLU A 357 -19.35 5.69 16.83
CA GLU A 357 -18.66 5.09 17.98
C GLU A 357 -19.70 4.76 19.05
N ILE A 358 -19.69 3.51 19.51
CA ILE A 358 -20.62 3.00 20.53
C ILE A 358 -19.77 2.54 21.70
N LEU A 359 -19.96 3.21 22.84
CA LEU A 359 -19.33 2.91 24.14
C LEU A 359 -20.40 2.47 25.12
N PRO A 360 -20.06 1.86 26.29
CA PRO A 360 -21.04 1.41 27.29
C PRO A 360 -22.08 2.47 27.70
N ASP A 361 -21.64 3.72 27.79
CA ASP A 361 -22.48 4.82 28.31
C ASP A 361 -22.72 5.94 27.28
N ALA A 362 -22.31 5.78 26.02
CA ALA A 362 -22.37 6.85 25.02
C ALA A 362 -22.36 6.36 23.59
N GLU A 363 -23.09 7.07 22.75
CA GLU A 363 -22.96 6.96 21.30
C GLU A 363 -22.51 8.32 20.74
N ALA A 364 -21.63 8.29 19.73
CA ALA A 364 -21.14 9.49 19.07
C ALA A 364 -21.05 9.28 17.56
N ARG A 365 -21.47 10.28 16.82
CA ARG A 365 -21.41 10.27 15.35
C ARG A 365 -20.52 11.38 14.84
N TYR A 366 -19.62 11.01 13.94
CA TYR A 366 -18.65 11.91 13.33
C TYR A 366 -18.76 11.86 11.82
N ARG A 367 -18.60 13.02 11.18
CA ARG A 367 -18.65 13.10 9.73
C ARG A 367 -17.63 14.11 9.22
N GLN A 368 -16.91 13.76 8.16
CA GLN A 368 -15.97 14.64 7.46
C GLN A 368 -16.18 14.50 5.96
N ARG A 369 -16.10 15.63 5.26
CA ARG A 369 -16.17 15.72 3.81
C ARG A 369 -14.87 16.32 3.30
N LEU A 370 -14.27 15.65 2.32
CA LEU A 370 -13.06 16.11 1.65
C LEU A 370 -13.35 16.33 0.17
N LEU A 371 -12.90 17.45 -0.35
CA LEU A 371 -13.01 17.83 -1.77
C LEU A 371 -11.61 18.10 -2.30
N SER A 372 -11.31 17.64 -3.52
CA SER A 372 -10.05 17.91 -4.19
C SER A 372 -10.28 18.22 -5.66
N PHE A 373 -9.66 19.29 -6.14
CA PHE A 373 -9.55 19.67 -7.54
C PHE A 373 -8.08 19.66 -7.93
N GLY A 374 -7.71 18.87 -8.92
CA GLY A 374 -6.33 18.77 -9.41
C GLY A 374 -6.25 19.01 -10.91
N GLY A 375 -5.17 19.63 -11.35
CA GLY A 375 -4.86 19.82 -12.76
C GLY A 375 -3.37 19.68 -13.02
N GLU A 376 -3.00 19.02 -14.12
CA GLU A 376 -1.62 18.81 -14.53
C GLU A 376 -1.47 19.00 -16.02
N ASN A 377 -0.34 19.54 -16.43
CA ASN A 377 0.08 19.54 -17.81
C ASN A 377 1.44 18.86 -17.96
N GLN A 378 1.55 18.01 -18.94
CA GLN A 378 2.77 17.30 -19.29
C GLN A 378 3.20 17.73 -20.69
N TRP A 379 4.46 18.14 -20.85
CA TRP A 379 5.03 18.52 -22.12
C TRP A 379 6.22 17.63 -22.48
N ARG A 380 6.23 17.16 -23.69
CA ARG A 380 7.40 16.54 -24.30
C ARG A 380 8.27 17.64 -24.92
N LEU A 381 9.34 18.00 -24.21
CA LEU A 381 10.25 19.06 -24.64
C LEU A 381 11.17 18.59 -25.77
N VAL A 382 11.68 17.36 -25.66
CA VAL A 382 12.62 16.76 -26.63
C VAL A 382 12.19 15.35 -26.96
N GLY A 383 12.39 14.93 -28.20
CA GLY A 383 12.19 13.57 -28.68
C GLY A 383 10.72 13.20 -28.91
N SER A 384 10.52 11.99 -29.40
CA SER A 384 9.24 11.29 -29.54
C SER A 384 9.37 9.87 -29.02
N ALA A 385 8.29 9.10 -28.97
CA ALA A 385 8.38 7.69 -28.61
C ALA A 385 9.36 6.97 -29.56
N GLY A 386 10.32 6.21 -28.99
CA GLY A 386 11.34 5.47 -29.75
C GLY A 386 12.57 6.26 -30.21
N THR A 387 12.67 7.56 -29.89
CA THR A 387 13.93 8.31 -30.14
C THR A 387 15.00 7.94 -29.11
N PRO A 388 16.31 8.09 -29.45
CA PRO A 388 17.40 7.80 -28.49
C PRO A 388 17.34 8.59 -27.20
N HIS A 389 16.77 9.79 -27.25
CA HIS A 389 16.65 10.68 -26.10
C HIS A 389 15.26 11.32 -26.08
N SER A 390 14.70 11.45 -24.88
CA SER A 390 13.47 12.22 -24.69
C SER A 390 13.53 12.96 -23.36
N LEU A 391 12.90 14.14 -23.31
CA LEU A 391 12.76 14.96 -22.10
C LEU A 391 11.30 15.36 -21.94
N ARG A 392 10.75 15.13 -20.77
CA ARG A 392 9.38 15.51 -20.38
C ARG A 392 9.40 16.42 -19.17
N LEU A 393 8.57 17.44 -19.19
CA LEU A 393 8.26 18.32 -18.07
C LEU A 393 6.81 18.07 -17.66
N SER A 394 6.56 17.96 -16.36
CA SER A 394 5.23 17.87 -15.79
C SER A 394 5.07 18.97 -14.74
N VAL A 395 3.98 19.73 -14.79
CA VAL A 395 3.63 20.77 -13.82
C VAL A 395 2.18 20.57 -13.43
N GLY A 396 1.89 20.62 -12.13
CA GLY A 396 0.54 20.43 -11.62
C GLY A 396 0.24 21.26 -10.40
N GLY A 397 -1.05 21.48 -10.16
CA GLY A 397 -1.59 22.13 -8.98
C GLY A 397 -2.85 21.43 -8.49
N ALA A 398 -3.15 21.61 -7.22
CA ALA A 398 -4.38 21.13 -6.60
C ALA A 398 -4.90 22.11 -5.55
N PHE A 399 -6.20 22.05 -5.31
CA PHE A 399 -6.88 22.76 -4.23
C PHE A 399 -7.78 21.79 -3.50
N ASP A 400 -7.59 21.70 -2.19
CA ASP A 400 -8.25 20.75 -1.31
C ASP A 400 -9.05 21.48 -0.23
N VAL A 401 -10.21 20.91 0.14
CA VAL A 401 -11.11 21.45 1.17
C VAL A 401 -11.54 20.34 2.09
N ALA A 402 -11.57 20.62 3.40
CA ALA A 402 -12.16 19.73 4.40
C ALA A 402 -13.26 20.46 5.20
N GLU A 403 -14.36 19.77 5.44
CA GLU A 403 -15.49 20.20 6.25
C GLU A 403 -15.82 19.10 7.26
N THR A 404 -16.20 19.48 8.50
CA THR A 404 -16.58 18.55 9.56
C THR A 404 -18.03 18.83 10.01
N PRO A 405 -19.05 18.30 9.31
CA PRO A 405 -20.46 18.55 9.63
C PRO A 405 -20.91 18.02 10.98
N GLU A 406 -20.29 16.91 11.47
CA GLU A 406 -20.65 16.26 12.74
C GLU A 406 -19.39 15.94 13.56
N SER A 407 -19.40 16.25 14.86
CA SER A 407 -18.24 16.21 15.79
C SER A 407 -18.49 15.36 17.05
N GLY A 408 -19.41 14.41 17.02
CA GLY A 408 -19.76 13.58 18.18
C GLY A 408 -20.65 14.24 19.22
N GLY A 409 -21.05 15.50 19.01
CA GLY A 409 -21.99 16.22 19.87
C GLY A 409 -21.42 16.81 21.17
N ARG A 410 -20.16 16.52 21.51
CA ARG A 410 -19.49 17.02 22.73
C ARG A 410 -18.56 18.19 22.47
N GLU A 411 -17.84 18.13 21.37
CA GLU A 411 -16.83 19.10 20.96
C GLU A 411 -17.34 20.02 19.84
N PRO A 412 -16.82 21.24 19.72
CA PRO A 412 -17.16 22.11 18.62
C PRO A 412 -16.72 21.47 17.29
N ARG A 413 -17.46 21.78 16.23
CA ARG A 413 -17.08 21.39 14.88
C ARG A 413 -15.82 22.12 14.49
N GLN A 414 -14.93 21.43 13.77
CA GLN A 414 -13.77 22.08 13.15
C GLN A 414 -14.26 23.04 12.07
N ASP A 415 -13.64 24.21 11.99
CA ASP A 415 -13.87 25.15 10.90
C ASP A 415 -13.48 24.53 9.55
N ARG A 416 -14.04 25.06 8.47
CA ARG A 416 -13.64 24.69 7.12
C ARG A 416 -12.15 24.95 6.92
N LEU A 417 -11.42 23.92 6.48
CA LEU A 417 -10.00 24.01 6.16
C LEU A 417 -9.79 23.97 4.65
N GLU A 418 -8.80 24.71 4.20
CA GLU A 418 -8.42 24.79 2.79
C GLU A 418 -6.90 24.66 2.67
N GLU A 419 -6.45 23.90 1.65
CA GLU A 419 -5.04 23.71 1.34
C GLU A 419 -4.82 23.67 -0.18
N TRP A 420 -3.64 24.13 -0.59
CA TRP A 420 -3.21 24.06 -1.98
C TRP A 420 -2.02 23.11 -2.13
N GLY A 421 -1.89 22.53 -3.31
CA GLY A 421 -0.76 21.71 -3.71
C GLY A 421 -0.14 22.21 -5.00
N ALA A 422 1.15 21.97 -5.17
CA ALA A 422 1.85 22.22 -6.42
C ALA A 422 2.97 21.20 -6.61
N ARG A 423 3.29 20.90 -7.87
CA ARG A 423 4.43 20.06 -8.22
C ARG A 423 5.04 20.44 -9.55
N ILE A 424 6.33 20.13 -9.66
CA ILE A 424 7.07 20.14 -10.91
C ILE A 424 7.89 18.85 -10.98
N GLY A 425 7.99 18.27 -12.15
CA GLY A 425 8.80 17.07 -12.36
C GLY A 425 9.42 17.03 -13.75
N LEU A 426 10.62 16.51 -13.81
CA LEU A 426 11.37 16.26 -15.05
C LEU A 426 11.66 14.78 -15.16
N SER A 427 11.50 14.21 -16.35
CA SER A 427 11.94 12.87 -16.67
C SER A 427 12.64 12.84 -18.01
N ALA A 428 13.83 12.26 -18.06
CA ALA A 428 14.64 12.14 -19.28
C ALA A 428 14.95 10.67 -19.54
N ALA A 429 14.63 10.20 -20.73
CA ALA A 429 15.06 8.89 -21.21
C ALA A 429 16.29 9.08 -22.11
N LEU A 430 17.34 8.32 -21.80
CA LEU A 430 18.60 8.26 -22.52
C LEU A 430 18.81 6.84 -23.06
N ASN A 431 19.71 6.69 -24.05
CA ASN A 431 20.07 5.38 -24.61
C ASN A 431 18.86 4.54 -25.04
N ARG A 432 17.90 5.14 -25.75
CA ARG A 432 16.62 4.52 -26.16
C ARG A 432 15.77 4.00 -25.00
N GLY A 433 15.86 4.67 -23.83
CA GLY A 433 15.09 4.31 -22.64
C GLY A 433 15.78 3.31 -21.70
N ASN A 434 17.01 2.90 -21.99
CA ASN A 434 17.76 2.04 -21.05
C ASN A 434 18.16 2.78 -19.78
N THR A 435 18.30 4.10 -19.84
CA THR A 435 18.58 4.94 -18.67
C THR A 435 17.52 6.02 -18.56
N LEU A 436 16.89 6.09 -17.41
CA LEU A 436 15.88 7.09 -17.06
C LEU A 436 16.43 7.96 -15.94
N LEU A 437 16.48 9.27 -16.16
CA LEU A 437 16.78 10.26 -15.12
C LEU A 437 15.48 10.93 -14.72
N HIS A 438 15.34 11.25 -13.44
CA HIS A 438 14.20 12.02 -12.96
C HIS A 438 14.59 13.00 -11.87
N ALA A 439 13.80 14.06 -11.75
CA ALA A 439 13.84 14.99 -10.63
C ALA A 439 12.44 15.54 -10.42
N GLY A 440 12.07 15.75 -9.15
CA GLY A 440 10.76 16.25 -8.78
C GLY A 440 10.80 17.10 -7.52
N ALA A 441 9.91 18.08 -7.47
CA ALA A 441 9.60 18.87 -6.30
C ALA A 441 8.08 18.97 -6.15
N SER A 442 7.58 18.82 -4.92
CA SER A 442 6.14 18.95 -4.64
C SER A 442 5.90 19.58 -3.28
N ARG A 443 4.75 20.24 -3.15
CA ARG A 443 4.16 20.67 -1.87
C ARG A 443 2.72 20.23 -1.82
N ARG A 444 2.28 19.62 -0.71
CA ARG A 444 0.89 19.25 -0.46
C ARG A 444 0.52 19.32 1.03
N GLY A 445 -0.76 19.55 1.33
CA GLY A 445 -1.31 19.51 2.67
C GLY A 445 -2.11 18.22 2.96
N ARG A 446 -2.23 17.85 4.25
CA ARG A 446 -3.13 16.81 4.77
C ARG A 446 -3.98 17.38 5.89
N PHE A 447 -5.27 17.18 5.81
CA PHE A 447 -6.20 17.56 6.86
C PHE A 447 -6.16 16.56 8.02
N PRO A 448 -6.37 17.03 9.28
CA PRO A 448 -6.51 16.15 10.42
C PRO A 448 -7.68 15.17 10.25
N SER A 449 -7.50 13.94 10.70
CA SER A 449 -8.56 12.93 10.72
C SER A 449 -9.56 13.18 11.86
N LEU A 450 -10.74 12.58 11.77
CA LEU A 450 -11.75 12.64 12.83
C LEU A 450 -11.18 12.16 14.17
N ARG A 451 -10.37 11.10 14.18
CA ARG A 451 -9.70 10.59 15.39
C ARG A 451 -8.67 11.57 15.96
N GLU A 452 -7.92 12.26 15.11
CA GLU A 452 -6.96 13.26 15.58
C GLU A 452 -7.66 14.43 16.26
N LEU A 453 -8.83 14.83 15.75
CA LEU A 453 -9.63 15.95 16.26
C LEU A 453 -10.41 15.61 17.52
N TYR A 454 -11.08 14.44 17.57
CA TYR A 454 -12.18 14.19 18.50
C TYR A 454 -11.98 12.98 19.42
N SER A 455 -11.00 12.10 19.18
CA SER A 455 -10.85 10.91 20.00
C SER A 455 -10.53 11.24 21.45
N GLY A 456 -11.40 10.82 22.37
CA GLY A 456 -11.16 10.77 23.80
C GLY A 456 -10.46 9.48 24.25
N ALA A 457 -10.53 8.42 23.44
CA ALA A 457 -9.94 7.10 23.62
C ALA A 457 -9.88 6.64 25.08
N LEU A 458 -10.99 6.18 25.62
CA LEU A 458 -11.13 5.70 27.01
C LEU A 458 -10.65 6.72 28.07
N ASN A 459 -10.97 8.00 27.85
CA ASN A 459 -10.58 9.14 28.71
C ASN A 459 -9.05 9.38 28.80
N ARG A 460 -8.26 8.81 27.90
CA ARG A 460 -6.79 8.99 27.85
C ARG A 460 -6.36 10.18 26.99
N PHE A 461 -7.21 10.65 26.08
CA PHE A 461 -6.93 11.80 25.21
C PHE A 461 -7.89 12.96 25.50
N GLN A 462 -7.36 14.15 25.36
CA GLN A 462 -8.15 15.38 25.26
C GLN A 462 -8.34 15.67 23.76
N PRO A 463 -9.59 15.85 23.28
CA PRO A 463 -9.86 16.28 21.91
C PRO A 463 -9.24 17.64 21.60
N ASN A 464 -8.87 17.86 20.33
CA ASN A 464 -8.40 19.16 19.84
C ASN A 464 -9.00 19.47 18.47
N PRO A 465 -10.17 20.09 18.40
CA PRO A 465 -10.80 20.48 17.13
C PRO A 465 -10.08 21.64 16.41
N ASN A 466 -9.05 22.22 17.00
CA ASN A 466 -8.29 23.36 16.42
C ASN A 466 -7.03 22.92 15.66
N LEU A 467 -6.86 21.63 15.39
CA LEU A 467 -5.73 21.14 14.61
C LEU A 467 -5.77 21.70 13.18
N ARG A 468 -4.60 22.09 12.71
CA ARG A 468 -4.37 22.63 11.35
C ARG A 468 -3.83 21.52 10.42
N PRO A 469 -3.92 21.71 9.10
CA PRO A 469 -3.31 20.80 8.14
C PRO A 469 -1.79 20.70 8.29
N GLU A 470 -1.25 19.49 8.19
CA GLU A 470 0.17 19.25 7.98
C GLU A 470 0.56 19.60 6.55
N LYS A 471 1.81 20.03 6.33
CA LYS A 471 2.29 20.46 5.01
C LYS A 471 3.63 19.81 4.69
N LEU A 472 3.66 18.99 3.66
CA LEU A 472 4.87 18.32 3.19
C LEU A 472 5.45 19.04 1.97
N VAL A 473 6.74 19.36 2.04
CA VAL A 473 7.58 19.71 0.89
C VAL A 473 8.50 18.51 0.62
N ALA A 474 8.42 17.95 -0.58
CA ALA A 474 9.21 16.81 -0.98
C ALA A 474 10.07 17.14 -2.21
N LEU A 475 11.34 16.73 -2.16
CA LEU A 475 12.31 16.83 -3.25
C LEU A 475 12.89 15.46 -3.50
N GLU A 476 13.04 15.08 -4.76
CA GLU A 476 13.75 13.87 -5.14
C GLU A 476 14.48 14.02 -6.46
N SER A 477 15.54 13.23 -6.64
CA SER A 477 16.23 13.02 -7.92
C SER A 477 16.80 11.62 -7.98
N GLY A 478 16.78 11.01 -9.14
CA GLY A 478 17.27 9.64 -9.27
C GLY A 478 17.54 9.20 -10.69
N VAL A 479 18.12 8.00 -10.77
CA VAL A 479 18.44 7.30 -11.99
C VAL A 479 17.92 5.86 -11.92
N THR A 480 17.28 5.41 -12.99
CA THR A 480 16.95 3.99 -13.22
C THR A 480 17.66 3.56 -14.49
N THR A 481 18.47 2.53 -14.45
CA THR A 481 19.24 2.08 -15.62
C THR A 481 19.28 0.56 -15.71
N ARG A 482 19.29 0.06 -16.93
CA ARG A 482 19.52 -1.35 -17.24
C ARG A 482 21.00 -1.64 -17.36
N ILE A 483 21.45 -2.69 -16.68
CA ILE A 483 22.82 -3.18 -16.73
C ILE A 483 22.78 -4.68 -17.04
N GLY A 484 23.10 -5.04 -18.29
CA GLY A 484 23.00 -6.43 -18.74
C GLY A 484 21.56 -6.95 -18.66
N SER A 485 21.35 -8.00 -17.87
CA SER A 485 20.05 -8.63 -17.61
C SER A 485 19.37 -8.12 -16.34
N GLY A 486 19.83 -7.01 -15.78
CA GLY A 486 19.32 -6.43 -14.55
C GLY A 486 18.94 -4.95 -14.69
N GLU A 487 18.34 -4.43 -13.62
CA GLU A 487 17.97 -3.02 -13.49
C GLU A 487 18.45 -2.49 -12.14
N ILE A 488 18.95 -1.27 -12.10
CA ILE A 488 19.35 -0.57 -10.88
C ILE A 488 18.63 0.78 -10.83
N GLN A 489 18.09 1.11 -9.69
CA GLN A 489 17.56 2.44 -9.38
C GLN A 489 18.29 3.00 -8.17
N ALA A 490 18.75 4.24 -8.26
CA ALA A 490 19.31 5.00 -7.16
C ALA A 490 18.57 6.35 -7.06
N VAL A 491 18.14 6.71 -5.85
CA VAL A 491 17.34 7.91 -5.60
C VAL A 491 17.88 8.62 -4.37
N VAL A 492 18.02 9.94 -4.45
CA VAL A 492 18.23 10.82 -3.30
C VAL A 492 16.95 11.60 -3.05
N PHE A 493 16.58 11.77 -1.78
CA PHE A 493 15.34 12.45 -1.41
C PHE A 493 15.53 13.35 -0.19
N ARG A 494 14.66 14.36 -0.08
CA ARG A 494 14.48 15.18 1.11
C ARG A 494 12.99 15.53 1.26
N HIS A 495 12.43 15.21 2.42
CA HIS A 495 11.07 15.53 2.84
C HIS A 495 11.12 16.46 4.04
N GLN A 496 10.28 17.49 4.06
CA GLN A 496 10.08 18.35 5.22
C GLN A 496 8.58 18.49 5.46
N LEU A 497 8.13 18.02 6.60
CA LEU A 497 6.75 18.11 7.06
C LEU A 497 6.67 19.18 8.12
N ASP A 498 6.00 20.28 7.85
CA ASP A 498 5.71 21.36 8.77
C ASP A 498 4.31 21.21 9.38
N ASP A 499 4.10 21.78 10.57
CA ASP A 499 2.86 21.65 11.34
C ASP A 499 2.50 20.18 11.66
N ALA A 500 3.49 19.31 11.86
CA ALA A 500 3.26 17.89 12.17
C ALA A 500 2.36 17.73 13.38
N VAL A 501 1.36 16.86 13.27
CA VAL A 501 0.43 16.53 14.36
C VAL A 501 1.11 15.52 15.27
N VAL A 502 1.52 15.96 16.45
CA VAL A 502 2.20 15.15 17.44
C VAL A 502 1.42 15.04 18.74
N ARG A 503 1.71 14.01 19.51
CA ARG A 503 1.15 13.77 20.83
C ARG A 503 2.04 14.39 21.89
N ILE A 504 1.46 15.20 22.78
CA ILE A 504 2.12 15.68 24.01
C ILE A 504 1.39 15.12 25.22
N THR A 505 2.09 15.03 26.36
CA THR A 505 1.50 14.63 27.65
C THR A 505 1.19 15.89 28.45
N LEU A 506 -0.05 15.97 28.92
CA LEU A 506 -0.54 17.04 29.79
C LEU A 506 -0.20 16.77 31.27
N PRO A 507 -0.24 17.79 32.16
CA PRO A 507 0.02 17.61 33.59
C PRO A 507 -0.90 16.60 34.31
N ASP A 508 -2.13 16.39 33.82
CA ASP A 508 -3.08 15.40 34.29
C ASP A 508 -2.85 14.00 33.72
N ARG A 509 -1.72 13.77 33.04
CA ARG A 509 -1.32 12.54 32.34
C ARG A 509 -2.18 12.17 31.11
N LYS A 510 -3.11 13.03 30.71
CA LYS A 510 -3.79 12.84 29.42
C LYS A 510 -2.89 13.23 28.27
N PHE A 511 -3.21 12.71 27.10
CA PHE A 511 -2.54 13.07 25.86
C PHE A 511 -3.33 14.13 25.11
N LEU A 512 -2.63 15.07 24.49
CA LEU A 512 -3.19 16.06 23.58
C LEU A 512 -2.45 16.01 22.25
N ARG A 513 -3.17 16.09 21.14
CA ARG A 513 -2.56 16.26 19.81
C ARG A 513 -2.44 17.73 19.48
N VAL A 514 -1.29 18.13 18.98
CA VAL A 514 -0.98 19.54 18.64
C VAL A 514 -0.19 19.62 17.33
N ASN A 515 -0.38 20.70 16.57
CA ASN A 515 0.50 21.04 15.45
C ASN A 515 1.71 21.81 15.98
N ARG A 516 2.87 21.19 16.01
CA ARG A 516 3.99 21.78 16.71
C ARG A 516 5.31 21.57 16.00
N ASN A 517 5.55 20.34 15.62
CA ASN A 517 6.86 19.90 15.23
C ASN A 517 7.09 19.98 13.72
N ARG A 518 8.37 20.01 13.38
CA ARG A 518 8.84 19.80 12.02
C ARG A 518 9.51 18.44 11.94
N LEU A 519 9.07 17.60 11.04
CA LEU A 519 9.76 16.35 10.72
C LEU A 519 10.56 16.57 9.42
N THR A 520 11.87 16.33 9.48
CA THR A 520 12.75 16.35 8.31
C THR A 520 13.30 14.97 8.07
N SER A 521 13.10 14.43 6.88
CA SER A 521 13.68 13.16 6.44
C SER A 521 14.48 13.38 5.18
N GLN A 522 15.69 12.81 5.11
CA GLN A 522 16.53 12.84 3.92
C GLN A 522 17.36 11.58 3.82
N GLY A 523 17.61 11.12 2.61
CA GLY A 523 18.31 9.85 2.45
C GLY A 523 18.58 9.44 1.02
N VAL A 524 19.07 8.21 0.92
CA VAL A 524 19.38 7.52 -0.33
C VAL A 524 18.66 6.18 -0.34
N GLU A 525 18.06 5.85 -1.46
CA GLU A 525 17.43 4.55 -1.74
C GLU A 525 18.14 3.89 -2.91
N LEU A 526 18.42 2.60 -2.79
CA LEU A 526 19.01 1.75 -3.82
C LEU A 526 18.12 0.53 -4.02
N LEU A 527 17.76 0.23 -5.27
CA LEU A 527 17.07 -1.01 -5.65
C LEU A 527 17.83 -1.62 -6.83
N ALA A 528 18.16 -2.90 -6.72
CA ALA A 528 18.83 -3.64 -7.78
C ALA A 528 18.15 -4.99 -8.01
N THR A 529 18.00 -5.34 -9.28
CA THR A 529 17.57 -6.68 -9.70
C THR A 529 18.54 -7.19 -10.76
N GLN A 530 18.94 -8.47 -10.68
CA GLN A 530 19.89 -9.05 -11.61
C GLN A 530 19.57 -10.51 -11.89
N GLN A 531 19.59 -10.89 -13.16
CA GLN A 531 19.51 -12.28 -13.59
C GLN A 531 20.93 -12.77 -13.97
N LEU A 532 21.45 -13.75 -13.23
CA LEU A 532 22.75 -14.39 -13.49
C LEU A 532 22.53 -15.83 -13.94
N GLY A 533 22.33 -16.03 -15.23
CA GLY A 533 21.94 -17.34 -15.75
C GLY A 533 20.63 -17.82 -15.12
N PRO A 534 20.62 -18.96 -14.39
CA PRO A 534 19.42 -19.46 -13.74
C PRO A 534 19.13 -18.82 -12.37
N ILE A 535 20.04 -17.98 -11.85
CA ILE A 535 19.93 -17.34 -10.54
C ILE A 535 19.34 -15.95 -10.71
N ALA A 536 18.30 -15.64 -9.94
CA ALA A 536 17.73 -14.29 -9.85
C ALA A 536 18.09 -13.69 -8.50
N LEU A 537 18.61 -12.46 -8.52
CA LEU A 537 18.94 -11.67 -7.34
C LEU A 537 18.09 -10.40 -7.33
N ALA A 538 17.60 -10.02 -6.18
CA ALA A 538 16.96 -8.73 -5.94
C ALA A 538 17.41 -8.19 -4.59
N GLY A 539 17.45 -6.87 -4.45
CA GLY A 539 17.73 -6.27 -3.16
C GLY A 539 17.50 -4.77 -3.17
N ASP A 540 17.15 -4.25 -2.02
CA ASP A 540 16.96 -2.84 -1.78
C ASP A 540 17.61 -2.40 -0.48
N LEU A 541 17.91 -1.12 -0.39
CA LEU A 541 18.49 -0.49 0.78
C LEU A 541 18.01 0.95 0.88
N THR A 542 17.50 1.32 2.04
CA THR A 542 17.18 2.70 2.41
C THR A 542 18.12 3.13 3.54
N ILE A 543 18.83 4.24 3.32
CA ILE A 543 19.65 4.93 4.31
C ILE A 543 19.05 6.32 4.46
N GLN A 544 18.59 6.66 5.66
CA GLN A 544 17.92 7.94 5.91
C GLN A 544 18.28 8.50 7.28
N SER A 545 18.23 9.83 7.40
CA SER A 545 18.14 10.53 8.67
C SER A 545 16.72 11.08 8.82
N VAL A 546 16.12 10.88 9.97
CA VAL A 546 14.77 11.39 10.27
C VAL A 546 14.82 12.13 11.60
N ASP A 547 14.58 13.43 11.57
CA ASP A 547 14.67 14.33 12.71
C ASP A 547 13.30 14.98 12.98
N LEU A 548 12.83 14.87 14.21
CA LEU A 548 11.63 15.54 14.71
C LEU A 548 12.06 16.73 15.58
N THR A 549 11.84 17.94 15.10
CA THR A 549 12.19 19.17 15.82
C THR A 549 10.94 19.75 16.48
N ASP A 550 10.95 19.87 17.80
CA ASP A 550 9.93 20.64 18.52
C ASP A 550 10.16 22.12 18.26
N THR A 551 9.30 22.73 17.46
CA THR A 551 9.43 24.14 17.05
C THR A 551 9.17 25.14 18.16
N GLU A 552 8.54 24.75 19.27
CA GLU A 552 8.36 25.61 20.44
C GLU A 552 9.54 25.49 21.42
N ALA A 553 10.00 24.28 21.70
CA ALA A 553 11.11 24.05 22.63
C ALA A 553 12.49 24.18 21.96
N GLY A 554 12.56 24.15 20.63
CA GLY A 554 13.82 24.18 19.89
C GLY A 554 14.66 22.90 20.03
N ALA A 555 14.06 21.83 20.57
CA ALA A 555 14.71 20.53 20.76
C ALA A 555 14.48 19.63 19.54
N THR A 556 15.48 18.81 19.20
CA THR A 556 15.36 17.80 18.13
C THR A 556 15.39 16.43 18.75
N HIS A 557 14.46 15.58 18.34
CA HIS A 557 14.29 14.22 18.79
C HIS A 557 14.30 13.25 17.61
N ARG A 558 14.57 11.98 17.87
CA ARG A 558 14.32 10.92 16.90
C ARG A 558 12.84 10.53 16.94
N PRO A 559 12.17 10.36 15.78
CA PRO A 559 10.80 9.89 15.77
C PRO A 559 10.73 8.41 16.18
N GLU A 560 9.60 8.02 16.79
CA GLU A 560 9.37 6.66 17.23
C GLU A 560 9.23 5.69 16.05
N ASN A 561 9.79 4.48 16.19
CA ASN A 561 9.60 3.33 15.31
C ASN A 561 9.95 3.56 13.84
N LEU A 562 10.88 4.45 13.56
CA LEU A 562 11.41 4.72 12.22
C LEU A 562 12.90 4.37 12.16
N PRO A 563 13.30 3.31 11.43
CA PRO A 563 14.71 2.94 11.29
C PRO A 563 15.43 3.90 10.33
N GLU A 564 16.69 4.23 10.64
CA GLU A 564 17.56 5.01 9.74
C GLU A 564 18.16 4.16 8.62
N LEU A 565 18.26 2.86 8.82
CA LEU A 565 18.78 1.89 7.87
C LEU A 565 17.89 0.66 7.82
N PHE A 566 17.38 0.32 6.67
CA PHE A 566 16.67 -0.94 6.44
C PHE A 566 16.80 -1.39 4.99
N GLY A 567 16.60 -2.66 4.75
CA GLY A 567 16.67 -3.20 3.41
C GLY A 567 16.38 -4.69 3.37
N HIS A 568 16.17 -5.17 2.16
CA HIS A 568 15.86 -6.55 1.83
C HIS A 568 16.82 -7.07 0.78
N ALA A 569 17.15 -8.36 0.84
CA ALA A 569 17.92 -9.06 -0.18
C ALA A 569 17.30 -10.44 -0.43
N GLU A 570 17.12 -10.78 -1.70
CA GLU A 570 16.55 -12.05 -2.15
C GLU A 570 17.45 -12.73 -3.17
N ALA A 571 17.62 -14.03 -3.05
CA ALA A 571 18.27 -14.91 -4.04
C ALA A 571 17.38 -16.10 -4.36
N ARG A 572 17.04 -16.28 -5.65
CA ARG A 572 16.30 -17.43 -6.16
C ARG A 572 17.19 -18.26 -7.06
N PHE A 573 17.32 -19.55 -6.80
CA PHE A 573 18.19 -20.44 -7.57
C PHE A 573 17.59 -21.84 -7.73
N PRO A 574 17.80 -22.48 -8.88
CA PRO A 574 17.40 -23.86 -9.09
C PRO A 574 18.34 -24.81 -8.37
N LEU A 575 17.77 -25.89 -7.89
CA LEU A 575 18.50 -27.02 -7.32
C LEU A 575 18.30 -28.27 -8.18
N VAL A 576 18.98 -29.35 -7.77
CA VAL A 576 18.78 -30.69 -8.38
C VAL A 576 17.33 -31.14 -8.29
N LEU A 577 16.92 -32.10 -9.10
CA LEU A 577 15.57 -32.68 -9.14
C LEU A 577 14.44 -31.68 -9.49
N GLY A 578 14.77 -30.52 -10.08
CA GLY A 578 13.80 -29.50 -10.44
C GLY A 578 13.23 -28.73 -9.24
N LEU A 579 13.90 -28.77 -8.11
CA LEU A 579 13.62 -27.93 -6.96
C LEU A 579 14.09 -26.49 -7.22
N ARG A 580 13.43 -25.53 -6.58
CA ARG A 580 13.83 -24.12 -6.54
C ARG A 580 13.92 -23.68 -5.10
N ALA A 581 15.04 -23.07 -4.74
CA ALA A 581 15.24 -22.45 -3.44
C ALA A 581 15.12 -20.93 -3.55
N THR A 582 14.57 -20.30 -2.52
CA THR A 582 14.61 -18.86 -2.29
C THR A 582 15.20 -18.63 -0.91
N ALA A 583 16.16 -17.71 -0.82
CA ALA A 583 16.74 -17.24 0.43
C ALA A 583 16.54 -15.72 0.49
N GLU A 584 16.05 -15.24 1.62
CA GLU A 584 15.74 -13.83 1.86
C GLU A 584 16.39 -13.38 3.17
N ALA A 585 16.78 -12.12 3.23
CA ALA A 585 17.33 -11.47 4.40
C ALA A 585 16.72 -10.08 4.54
N ASP A 586 16.03 -9.83 5.66
CA ASP A 586 15.41 -8.56 6.01
C ASP A 586 16.18 -7.93 7.16
N TYR A 587 16.85 -6.81 6.89
CA TYR A 587 17.55 -6.03 7.89
C TYR A 587 16.73 -4.81 8.30
N THR A 588 16.62 -4.59 9.60
CA THR A 588 16.11 -3.35 10.18
C THR A 588 17.13 -2.84 11.19
N GLY A 589 17.56 -1.61 11.01
CA GLY A 589 18.47 -0.92 11.91
C GLY A 589 17.85 -0.59 13.25
N GLU A 590 18.62 0.07 14.10
CA GLU A 590 18.19 0.55 15.40
C GLU A 590 16.99 1.51 15.27
N GLN A 591 16.03 1.36 16.17
CA GLN A 591 14.85 2.23 16.28
C GLN A 591 14.71 2.73 17.72
N PHE A 592 13.91 3.76 17.90
CA PHE A 592 13.57 4.31 19.20
C PHE A 592 12.06 4.28 19.41
N CYS A 593 11.64 4.14 20.64
CA CYS A 593 10.25 4.25 21.06
C CYS A 593 10.16 4.84 22.46
N ILE A 594 9.06 5.48 22.79
CA ILE A 594 8.76 5.87 24.16
C ILE A 594 8.16 4.67 24.86
N HIS A 595 8.80 4.20 25.92
CA HIS A 595 8.31 3.05 26.68
C HIS A 595 6.93 3.36 27.30
N PRO A 596 5.88 2.61 26.95
CA PRO A 596 4.51 3.01 27.32
C PRO A 596 4.24 2.99 28.83
N GLY A 597 5.02 2.24 29.62
CA GLY A 597 4.87 2.17 31.07
C GLY A 597 5.65 3.26 31.83
N THR A 598 6.90 3.56 31.42
CA THR A 598 7.75 4.53 32.12
C THR A 598 7.75 5.92 31.50
N GLY A 599 7.45 6.03 30.20
CA GLY A 599 7.53 7.28 29.45
C GLY A 599 8.96 7.65 29.00
N ASP A 600 9.94 6.77 29.26
CA ASP A 600 11.33 7.00 28.90
C ASP A 600 11.63 6.55 27.46
N ASP A 601 12.64 7.16 26.84
CA ASP A 601 13.18 6.72 25.57
C ASP A 601 13.80 5.32 25.71
N ALA A 602 13.34 4.40 24.88
CA ALA A 602 13.85 3.04 24.80
C ALA A 602 14.38 2.75 23.40
N ARG A 603 15.46 1.94 23.35
CA ARG A 603 16.07 1.53 22.11
C ARG A 603 15.58 0.13 21.71
N LEU A 604 15.21 -0.03 20.47
CA LEU A 604 14.97 -1.32 19.82
C LEU A 604 16.22 -1.67 19.00
N ASP A 605 16.87 -2.76 19.33
CA ASP A 605 18.13 -3.17 18.70
C ASP A 605 17.94 -3.54 17.22
N ALA A 606 18.95 -3.27 16.43
CA ALA A 606 19.02 -3.70 15.04
C ALA A 606 18.98 -5.23 14.92
N GLY A 607 18.37 -5.74 13.86
CA GLY A 607 18.29 -7.17 13.64
C GLY A 607 18.13 -7.58 12.19
N THR A 608 18.58 -8.81 11.87
CA THR A 608 18.38 -9.44 10.58
C THR A 608 17.50 -10.68 10.75
N GLN A 609 16.47 -10.79 9.92
CA GLN A 609 15.67 -11.98 9.79
C GLN A 609 16.01 -12.69 8.49
N PHE A 610 16.19 -14.01 8.56
CA PHE A 610 16.42 -14.84 7.39
C PHE A 610 15.22 -15.74 7.13
N ASN A 611 14.74 -15.74 5.88
CA ASN A 611 13.67 -16.62 5.43
C ASN A 611 14.21 -17.56 4.35
N LEU A 612 13.78 -18.80 4.38
CA LEU A 612 14.17 -19.82 3.40
C LEU A 612 12.94 -20.52 2.88
N SER A 613 12.87 -20.74 1.58
CA SER A 613 11.83 -21.59 1.01
C SER A 613 12.37 -22.55 -0.05
N LEU A 614 11.73 -23.70 -0.16
CA LEU A 614 12.01 -24.73 -1.14
C LEU A 614 10.71 -25.10 -1.83
N SER A 615 10.67 -25.00 -3.15
CA SER A 615 9.49 -25.33 -3.94
C SER A 615 9.80 -26.29 -5.09
N LYS A 616 8.79 -27.07 -5.47
CA LYS A 616 8.83 -27.91 -6.67
C LYS A 616 7.52 -27.78 -7.42
N THR A 617 7.65 -27.56 -8.72
CA THR A 617 6.51 -27.45 -9.62
C THR A 617 6.48 -28.63 -10.55
N TRP A 618 5.32 -29.28 -10.66
CA TRP A 618 5.06 -30.36 -11.61
C TRP A 618 4.06 -29.87 -12.67
N ALA A 619 4.36 -30.17 -13.92
CA ALA A 619 3.38 -29.99 -14.99
C ALA A 619 2.33 -31.11 -14.88
N LEU A 620 1.07 -30.73 -14.88
CA LEU A 620 -0.05 -31.68 -14.93
C LEU A 620 -0.41 -31.99 -16.38
N ARG A 621 -1.05 -33.14 -16.64
CA ARG A 621 -1.70 -33.39 -17.92
C ARG A 621 -2.78 -32.30 -18.09
N ALA A 622 -2.55 -31.41 -19.07
CA ALA A 622 -3.28 -30.14 -19.18
C ALA A 622 -4.80 -30.36 -19.27
N THR A 623 -5.52 -29.91 -18.26
CA THR A 623 -6.91 -29.49 -18.42
C THR A 623 -6.93 -28.02 -18.84
N SER A 624 -8.04 -27.49 -19.32
CA SER A 624 -8.16 -26.06 -19.65
C SER A 624 -8.04 -25.13 -18.43
N TRP A 625 -8.08 -25.65 -17.21
CA TRP A 625 -8.18 -24.91 -15.96
C TRP A 625 -6.96 -25.07 -15.05
N LEU A 626 -6.40 -26.27 -14.94
CA LEU A 626 -5.29 -26.60 -14.04
C LEU A 626 -4.13 -27.17 -14.86
N ARG A 627 -2.96 -26.55 -14.77
CA ARG A 627 -1.78 -26.91 -15.58
C ARG A 627 -0.58 -27.30 -14.75
N ARG A 628 -0.51 -26.86 -13.51
CA ARG A 628 0.65 -27.05 -12.63
C ARG A 628 0.21 -27.36 -11.21
N LEU A 629 1.01 -28.16 -10.53
CA LEU A 629 0.99 -28.39 -9.09
C LEU A 629 2.30 -27.85 -8.53
N GLU A 630 2.25 -27.04 -7.51
CA GLU A 630 3.42 -26.63 -6.74
C GLU A 630 3.27 -27.09 -5.29
N ALA A 631 4.33 -27.67 -4.74
CA ALA A 631 4.47 -27.88 -3.31
C ALA A 631 5.62 -27.00 -2.82
N ARG A 632 5.43 -26.36 -1.67
CA ARG A 632 6.41 -25.46 -1.04
C ARG A 632 6.51 -25.77 0.44
N ILE A 633 7.74 -25.78 0.95
CA ILE A 633 8.05 -25.67 2.37
C ILE A 633 8.79 -24.36 2.57
N ALA A 634 8.42 -23.60 3.58
CA ALA A 634 9.04 -22.32 3.92
C ALA A 634 9.32 -22.27 5.42
N ALA A 635 10.40 -21.61 5.79
CA ALA A 635 10.74 -21.29 7.16
C ALA A 635 11.01 -19.80 7.25
N ASP A 636 10.12 -19.09 7.91
CA ASP A 636 10.24 -17.68 8.19
C ASP A 636 11.02 -17.52 9.50
N ASN A 637 11.87 -16.50 9.59
CA ASN A 637 12.73 -16.23 10.74
C ASN A 637 13.52 -17.48 11.18
N VAL A 638 14.29 -18.07 10.26
CA VAL A 638 15.05 -19.32 10.50
C VAL A 638 15.96 -19.22 11.71
N GLY A 639 16.55 -18.04 11.94
CA GLY A 639 17.43 -17.74 13.08
C GLY A 639 16.69 -17.62 14.41
N ASP A 640 15.37 -17.56 14.40
CA ASP A 640 14.53 -17.34 15.56
C ASP A 640 14.91 -16.05 16.31
N ALA A 641 15.22 -15.00 15.55
CA ALA A 641 15.70 -13.72 16.06
C ALA A 641 14.52 -12.92 16.66
N ALA A 642 14.73 -12.35 17.84
CA ALA A 642 13.79 -11.42 18.45
C ALA A 642 13.93 -10.04 17.80
N ARG A 643 12.91 -9.58 17.09
CA ARG A 643 12.81 -8.24 16.53
C ARG A 643 11.51 -7.60 17.03
N TYR A 644 11.49 -6.27 17.06
CA TYR A 644 10.34 -5.55 17.62
C TYR A 644 9.81 -4.52 16.61
N ASP A 645 8.50 -4.50 16.42
CA ASP A 645 7.80 -3.49 15.63
C ASP A 645 7.66 -2.16 16.38
N GLN A 646 7.53 -2.24 17.72
CA GLN A 646 7.55 -1.12 18.66
C GLN A 646 7.86 -1.63 20.08
N CYS A 647 7.98 -0.73 21.07
CA CYS A 647 8.19 -1.09 22.46
C CYS A 647 7.20 -2.17 22.93
N GLY A 648 7.72 -3.29 23.42
CA GLY A 648 6.91 -4.39 23.93
C GLY A 648 6.18 -5.25 22.90
N LEU A 649 6.31 -4.99 21.61
CA LEU A 649 5.67 -5.77 20.54
C LEU A 649 6.71 -6.52 19.67
N PRO A 650 7.13 -7.71 20.10
CA PRO A 650 8.04 -8.54 19.30
C PRO A 650 7.32 -9.08 18.05
N GLN A 651 8.08 -9.19 16.98
CA GLN A 651 7.69 -9.93 15.78
C GLN A 651 7.65 -11.44 16.06
N PRO A 652 6.95 -12.23 15.24
CA PRO A 652 6.88 -13.68 15.40
C PRO A 652 8.28 -14.33 15.36
N GLY A 653 8.47 -15.36 16.18
CA GLY A 653 9.60 -16.26 16.10
C GLY A 653 9.56 -17.13 14.85
N ARG A 654 10.39 -18.18 14.81
CA ARG A 654 10.47 -19.08 13.66
C ARG A 654 9.14 -19.77 13.36
N LEU A 655 8.67 -19.65 12.10
CA LEU A 655 7.47 -20.29 11.60
C LEU A 655 7.79 -21.18 10.40
N ILE A 656 7.49 -22.50 10.49
CA ILE A 656 7.66 -23.45 9.40
C ILE A 656 6.30 -23.71 8.78
N ARG A 657 6.20 -23.50 7.45
CA ARG A 657 4.95 -23.66 6.68
C ARG A 657 5.11 -24.69 5.58
N PHE A 658 4.07 -25.46 5.35
CA PHE A 658 3.92 -26.31 4.17
C PHE A 658 2.67 -25.92 3.40
N GLN A 659 2.78 -25.82 2.09
CA GLN A 659 1.66 -25.46 1.24
C GLN A 659 1.67 -26.19 -0.10
N ILE A 660 0.47 -26.43 -0.62
CA ILE A 660 0.25 -26.99 -1.95
C ILE A 660 -0.63 -26.03 -2.74
N GLN A 661 -0.27 -25.79 -3.99
CA GLN A 661 -0.99 -24.92 -4.90
C GLN A 661 -1.18 -25.60 -6.25
N LEU A 662 -2.42 -25.55 -6.75
CA LEU A 662 -2.82 -25.96 -8.09
C LEU A 662 -3.14 -24.70 -8.92
N PHE A 663 -2.60 -24.57 -10.16
CA PHE A 663 -2.85 -23.43 -11.04
C PHE A 663 -2.64 -23.74 -12.53
#